data_98eece38de74498c16950b8f354ebbca
#
_entry.id   98eece38de74498c16950b8f354ebbca
#
_cell.length_a   1.000
_cell.length_b   1.000
_cell.length_c   1.000
_cell.angle_alpha   90.00
_cell.angle_beta   90.00
_cell.angle_gamma   90.00
#
_symmetry.space_group_name_H-M   'P 1'
#
loop_
_entity.id
_entity.type
_entity.pdbx_description
1 polymer ?
#
loop_
_entity_poly.entity_id
_entity_poly.type
_entity_poly.pdbx_seq_one_letter_code
_entity_poly.pdbx_strand_id
1 'polypeptide(L)'
;MGDRFATGAWASWGRVRWGSVAWGALLFCGYLAALEVVARADVFQRPEGQVGLEFVEVGEPGNVADANGRGAVAYRYRISRHEVTTGQWVEFLNTKALADRDGGLWNNDMDSTRSGPGARCEITRQGEPGEFQHSVPTELVNRPVTHVSFLDACRFCNWLHNGQKEGDTEEGAYTLKGYSGTDGRRIRRNPGARYFVPTDDEWYKAAYFDPRKPGGAGYWKYPVRSDQAPDREVDSPRGMNFHQGGYLDEKRFCTDVGHFRQAVGPWGTFDQGGNVHEWTEGLTAPFLRHLWGGAFDTPDAGLNSPIPNRFYTSISDVPSVGLRIAAAVPGEPAVANQGAGSATDGPQQPARGVADFARRPWRDPQSGMPFFPLAWFSYDSDEQDLDRMAEEGANLVLYVNTPTDLDTEEQATGNMVRMRRYLDHAERRGLKVLIQIGGWYGGHLRGDAVEIARQQRFIRSICDHPALFGYQLYDEPEYAAGGGLGVEEQRRLREFVGALDKLRRSLREWDPNDRHLISVVFNLVPLSSWTDFLPVLDSFQVDRYPLDKEQAYFGHRGDWGPLMMAWSMHHGATALADHPGLRNPAPCMQGVGWLHTESGVLGLWRDPLYEETRYMAYSSLTVGGWGVFHWIRKFGRPDSPVILKNVGRLHAELRSLFPALERSYERPPFEVRHNHESITRGFLTDSVADITTLALEDEDHHVLIVSNNSGTFNDVTLRMKLPGMDGTSSRQARVLNEEWSRAIGYSEESGEWVLDPHTMCFGDINIWLIPKRAPRED
;
A
#
# COMPACT_ATOMS: atom_id res chain seq x y z
N MET A 1 80.92 -47.43 -47.26
CA MET A 1 81.86 -48.21 -46.51
C MET A 1 81.37 -48.31 -45.11
N GLY A 2 80.81 -49.32 -44.79
CA GLY A 2 81.17 -50.64 -44.24
C GLY A 2 80.76 -50.53 -42.78
N ASP A 3 79.88 -51.29 -42.47
CA ASP A 3 79.71 -52.68 -42.04
C ASP A 3 79.90 -52.94 -40.53
N ARG A 4 78.86 -53.43 -39.94
CA ARG A 4 78.71 -54.76 -39.28
C ARG A 4 78.82 -54.84 -37.75
N PHE A 5 77.77 -55.40 -37.19
CA PHE A 5 77.67 -56.55 -36.21
C PHE A 5 78.08 -56.16 -34.75
N ALA A 6 77.48 -56.65 -33.72
CA ALA A 6 76.47 -57.72 -33.46
C ALA A 6 76.07 -57.69 -31.96
N THR A 7 74.92 -58.30 -31.73
CA THR A 7 74.56 -59.18 -30.60
C THR A 7 74.73 -58.72 -29.14
N GLY A 8 73.67 -58.52 -28.35
CA GLY A 8 73.12 -59.57 -27.51
C GLY A 8 73.11 -59.12 -26.04
N ALA A 9 71.99 -59.09 -25.44
CA ALA A 9 71.65 -59.77 -24.22
C ALA A 9 70.33 -59.26 -23.59
N TRP A 10 69.53 -60.19 -23.31
CA TRP A 10 68.20 -60.05 -22.62
C TRP A 10 68.29 -59.46 -21.23
N ALA A 11 67.35 -58.52 -20.87
CA ALA A 11 66.78 -58.42 -19.52
C ALA A 11 65.37 -57.84 -19.60
N SER A 12 64.44 -58.59 -19.13
CA SER A 12 63.03 -58.33 -18.92
C SER A 12 62.77 -57.12 -18.05
N TRP A 13 61.95 -56.19 -18.51
CA TRP A 13 61.20 -55.37 -17.61
C TRP A 13 59.82 -55.01 -18.20
N GLY A 14 58.82 -55.15 -17.38
CA GLY A 14 57.40 -55.20 -17.46
C GLY A 14 56.67 -54.25 -18.43
N ARG A 15 55.67 -54.81 -19.01
CA ARG A 15 54.62 -54.08 -19.74
C ARG A 15 53.92 -53.13 -18.78
N VAL A 16 54.26 -51.89 -18.82
CA VAL A 16 53.36 -50.79 -18.26
C VAL A 16 52.22 -50.63 -19.23
N ARG A 17 51.04 -50.93 -18.72
CA ARG A 17 49.74 -50.71 -19.40
C ARG A 17 49.56 -49.28 -19.73
N TRP A 18 49.68 -48.87 -20.96
CA TRP A 18 49.34 -47.53 -21.50
C TRP A 18 47.81 -47.24 -21.54
N GLY A 19 46.99 -48.11 -20.97
CA GLY A 19 45.52 -47.92 -20.95
C GLY A 19 44.98 -46.99 -19.88
N SER A 20 45.66 -46.80 -18.77
CA SER A 20 45.12 -46.03 -17.63
C SER A 20 45.36 -44.52 -17.72
N VAL A 21 46.36 -44.05 -18.47
CA VAL A 21 46.64 -42.61 -18.64
C VAL A 21 45.72 -42.00 -19.70
N ALA A 22 45.40 -42.76 -20.78
CA ALA A 22 44.50 -42.29 -21.82
C ALA A 22 43.05 -42.17 -21.30
N TRP A 23 42.61 -43.09 -20.41
CA TRP A 23 41.27 -43.00 -19.78
C TRP A 23 41.17 -41.87 -18.73
N GLY A 24 42.24 -41.60 -17.97
CA GLY A 24 42.31 -40.48 -17.04
C GLY A 24 42.23 -39.12 -17.74
N ALA A 25 42.95 -38.98 -18.87
CA ALA A 25 42.91 -37.75 -19.66
C ALA A 25 41.54 -37.54 -20.37
N LEU A 26 40.94 -38.61 -20.88
CA LEU A 26 39.61 -38.55 -21.48
C LEU A 26 38.50 -38.27 -20.46
N LEU A 27 38.59 -38.82 -19.24
CA LEU A 27 37.66 -38.50 -18.15
C LEU A 27 37.84 -37.10 -17.62
N PHE A 28 39.10 -36.63 -17.53
CA PHE A 28 39.37 -35.27 -17.08
C PHE A 28 38.99 -34.22 -18.14
N CYS A 29 39.23 -34.46 -19.42
CA CYS A 29 38.73 -33.62 -20.51
C CYS A 29 37.19 -33.69 -20.62
N GLY A 30 36.59 -34.87 -20.42
CA GLY A 30 35.12 -35.00 -20.38
C GLY A 30 34.49 -34.28 -19.16
N TYR A 31 35.17 -34.29 -18.02
CA TYR A 31 34.71 -33.58 -16.82
C TYR A 31 34.87 -32.07 -16.97
N LEU A 32 35.97 -31.60 -17.57
CA LEU A 32 36.14 -30.17 -17.89
C LEU A 32 35.16 -29.71 -18.98
N ALA A 33 34.89 -30.51 -20.00
CA ALA A 33 33.89 -30.18 -21.01
C ALA A 33 32.46 -30.25 -20.43
N ALA A 34 32.18 -31.17 -19.50
CA ALA A 34 30.89 -31.19 -18.78
C ALA A 34 30.73 -30.03 -17.81
N LEU A 35 31.82 -29.57 -17.16
CA LEU A 35 31.81 -28.33 -16.34
C LEU A 35 31.65 -27.07 -17.21
N GLU A 36 32.30 -27.00 -18.37
CA GLU A 36 32.06 -25.88 -19.32
C GLU A 36 30.65 -25.91 -19.91
N VAL A 37 30.08 -27.07 -20.19
CA VAL A 37 28.71 -27.23 -20.70
C VAL A 37 27.70 -26.88 -19.61
N VAL A 38 27.96 -27.24 -18.34
CA VAL A 38 27.09 -26.85 -17.23
C VAL A 38 27.19 -25.31 -16.93
N ALA A 39 28.40 -24.72 -17.05
CA ALA A 39 28.56 -23.29 -16.91
C ALA A 39 27.94 -22.50 -18.08
N ARG A 40 27.82 -23.09 -19.27
CA ARG A 40 27.19 -22.48 -20.45
C ARG A 40 25.68 -22.66 -20.53
N ALA A 41 25.09 -23.55 -19.74
CA ALA A 41 23.66 -23.87 -19.84
C ALA A 41 22.70 -22.74 -19.42
N ASP A 42 23.22 -21.66 -18.81
CA ASP A 42 22.43 -20.55 -18.28
C ASP A 42 22.78 -19.18 -18.88
N VAL A 43 23.55 -19.13 -19.93
CA VAL A 43 23.81 -17.89 -20.69
C VAL A 43 22.98 -17.96 -21.98
N PHE A 44 21.87 -17.23 -22.01
CA PHE A 44 21.08 -17.06 -23.22
C PHE A 44 21.84 -16.11 -24.15
N GLN A 45 22.60 -16.69 -25.10
CA GLN A 45 23.41 -15.92 -26.04
C GLN A 45 22.51 -15.17 -27.00
N ARG A 46 22.84 -13.91 -27.22
CA ARG A 46 22.14 -13.00 -28.13
C ARG A 46 22.99 -12.73 -29.37
N PRO A 47 22.41 -12.23 -30.46
CA PRO A 47 23.17 -11.70 -31.58
C PRO A 47 24.26 -10.71 -31.16
N GLU A 48 25.30 -10.59 -31.98
CA GLU A 48 26.40 -9.67 -31.73
C GLU A 48 25.87 -8.22 -31.49
N GLY A 49 26.37 -7.56 -30.46
CA GLY A 49 25.95 -6.23 -30.05
C GLY A 49 24.75 -6.18 -29.11
N GLN A 50 24.14 -7.31 -28.80
CA GLN A 50 23.05 -7.40 -27.83
C GLN A 50 23.51 -8.02 -26.50
N VAL A 51 23.07 -7.43 -25.37
CA VAL A 51 23.38 -7.96 -24.02
C VAL A 51 22.65 -9.29 -23.82
N GLY A 52 23.40 -10.34 -23.43
CA GLY A 52 22.85 -11.63 -23.06
C GLY A 52 22.20 -11.60 -21.67
N LEU A 53 21.32 -12.58 -21.40
CA LEU A 53 20.78 -12.78 -20.05
C LEU A 53 21.81 -13.60 -19.25
N GLU A 54 22.67 -12.89 -18.52
CA GLU A 54 23.75 -13.45 -17.70
C GLU A 54 23.35 -13.44 -16.23
N PHE A 55 23.74 -14.48 -15.48
CA PHE A 55 23.48 -14.58 -14.05
C PHE A 55 24.78 -14.55 -13.25
N VAL A 56 24.75 -13.83 -12.14
CA VAL A 56 25.80 -13.85 -11.10
C VAL A 56 25.32 -14.64 -9.88
N GLU A 57 26.23 -15.37 -9.24
CA GLU A 57 25.89 -16.11 -8.01
C GLU A 57 25.97 -15.21 -6.80
N VAL A 58 24.93 -15.24 -5.95
CA VAL A 58 24.86 -14.58 -4.65
C VAL A 58 25.05 -15.65 -3.57
N GLY A 59 26.25 -15.63 -3.00
CA GLY A 59 26.72 -16.58 -1.99
C GLY A 59 26.36 -16.22 -0.55
N GLU A 60 27.16 -16.68 0.40
CA GLU A 60 27.03 -16.39 1.85
C GLU A 60 25.63 -16.72 2.39
N PRO A 61 25.17 -17.99 2.31
CA PRO A 61 23.89 -18.40 2.85
C PRO A 61 23.84 -18.20 4.36
N GLY A 62 22.72 -17.71 4.87
CA GLY A 62 22.54 -17.44 6.30
C GLY A 62 23.19 -16.13 6.79
N ASN A 63 23.50 -15.18 5.90
CA ASN A 63 23.95 -13.86 6.28
C ASN A 63 22.93 -13.16 7.19
N VAL A 64 23.44 -12.34 8.11
CA VAL A 64 22.59 -11.52 9.02
C VAL A 64 21.87 -10.46 8.20
N ALA A 65 20.63 -10.17 8.56
CA ALA A 65 19.86 -9.07 7.98
C ALA A 65 20.54 -7.71 8.27
N ASP A 66 20.29 -6.73 7.41
CA ASP A 66 20.61 -5.33 7.67
C ASP A 66 19.82 -4.79 8.86
N ALA A 67 20.17 -3.60 9.35
CA ALA A 67 19.52 -2.93 10.48
C ALA A 67 18.00 -2.71 10.28
N ASN A 68 17.54 -2.68 9.02
CA ASN A 68 16.13 -2.61 8.65
C ASN A 68 15.41 -3.98 8.59
N GLY A 69 16.09 -5.07 8.96
CA GLY A 69 15.54 -6.43 8.93
C GLY A 69 15.54 -7.11 7.57
N ARG A 70 16.18 -6.55 6.53
CA ARG A 70 16.17 -7.03 5.15
C ARG A 70 17.48 -7.71 4.75
N GLY A 71 17.40 -8.53 3.71
CA GLY A 71 18.55 -9.12 3.01
C GLY A 71 19.11 -10.39 3.65
N ALA A 72 18.45 -11.01 4.64
CA ALA A 72 18.84 -12.31 5.16
C ALA A 72 18.32 -13.41 4.22
N VAL A 73 19.22 -14.16 3.60
CA VAL A 73 18.89 -15.29 2.71
C VAL A 73 19.63 -16.54 3.13
N ALA A 74 18.90 -17.60 3.46
CA ALA A 74 19.46 -18.84 4.03
C ALA A 74 20.10 -19.78 3.01
N TYR A 75 20.10 -19.44 1.71
CA TYR A 75 20.55 -20.28 0.60
C TYR A 75 21.30 -19.46 -0.43
N ARG A 76 22.02 -20.16 -1.32
CA ARG A 76 22.64 -19.55 -2.50
C ARG A 76 21.60 -19.47 -3.62
N TYR A 77 21.69 -18.41 -4.39
CA TYR A 77 20.86 -18.20 -5.57
C TYR A 77 21.66 -17.45 -6.64
N ARG A 78 21.09 -17.30 -7.80
CA ARG A 78 21.66 -16.49 -8.87
C ARG A 78 20.68 -15.37 -9.20
N ILE A 79 21.21 -14.25 -9.66
CA ILE A 79 20.42 -13.10 -10.10
C ILE A 79 20.99 -12.58 -11.43
N SER A 80 20.14 -12.08 -12.33
CA SER A 80 20.62 -11.52 -13.58
C SER A 80 21.52 -10.33 -13.35
N ARG A 81 22.61 -10.26 -14.10
CA ARG A 81 23.62 -9.20 -14.01
C ARG A 81 23.01 -7.83 -14.29
N HIS A 82 22.09 -7.78 -15.24
CA HIS A 82 21.40 -6.58 -15.69
C HIS A 82 19.89 -6.76 -15.56
N GLU A 83 19.15 -5.69 -15.71
CA GLU A 83 17.72 -5.69 -15.96
C GLU A 83 17.42 -6.45 -17.27
N VAL A 84 16.21 -6.98 -17.42
CA VAL A 84 15.77 -7.60 -18.69
C VAL A 84 15.68 -6.52 -19.75
N THR A 85 16.32 -6.75 -20.90
CA THR A 85 16.38 -5.75 -21.97
C THR A 85 15.18 -5.83 -22.92
N THR A 86 14.93 -4.75 -23.62
CA THR A 86 13.89 -4.65 -24.65
C THR A 86 14.09 -5.71 -25.76
N GLY A 87 15.35 -5.99 -26.14
CA GLY A 87 15.65 -7.05 -27.11
C GLY A 87 15.32 -8.46 -26.61
N GLN A 88 15.55 -8.74 -25.32
CA GLN A 88 15.17 -10.00 -24.67
C GLN A 88 13.65 -10.15 -24.60
N TRP A 89 12.95 -9.05 -24.33
CA TRP A 89 11.50 -9.03 -24.29
C TRP A 89 10.88 -9.26 -25.67
N VAL A 90 11.41 -8.66 -26.71
CA VAL A 90 10.97 -8.87 -28.10
C VAL A 90 11.13 -10.34 -28.51
N GLU A 91 12.20 -11.02 -28.10
CA GLU A 91 12.34 -12.46 -28.35
C GLU A 91 11.25 -13.27 -27.65
N PHE A 92 10.95 -12.94 -26.40
CA PHE A 92 9.86 -13.56 -25.67
C PHE A 92 8.51 -13.35 -26.37
N LEU A 93 8.19 -12.12 -26.74
CA LEU A 93 6.98 -11.78 -27.48
C LEU A 93 6.86 -12.58 -28.77
N ASN A 94 7.93 -12.63 -29.60
CA ASN A 94 7.92 -13.34 -30.89
C ASN A 94 7.81 -14.87 -30.72
N THR A 95 8.37 -15.43 -29.65
CA THR A 95 8.20 -16.84 -29.34
C THR A 95 6.74 -17.17 -28.92
N LYS A 96 6.01 -16.18 -28.38
CA LYS A 96 4.64 -16.34 -27.88
C LYS A 96 3.56 -15.79 -28.81
N ALA A 97 3.93 -15.13 -29.89
CA ALA A 97 3.00 -14.45 -30.81
C ALA A 97 1.87 -15.37 -31.31
N LEU A 98 2.11 -16.67 -31.49
CA LEU A 98 1.12 -17.65 -31.90
C LEU A 98 0.09 -17.98 -30.78
N ALA A 99 0.48 -17.86 -29.51
CA ALA A 99 -0.39 -18.11 -28.35
C ALA A 99 -1.07 -16.85 -27.83
N ASP A 100 -0.48 -15.69 -28.07
CA ASP A 100 -0.97 -14.37 -27.63
C ASP A 100 -2.00 -13.82 -28.62
N ARG A 101 -3.20 -14.40 -28.58
CA ARG A 101 -4.31 -14.01 -29.47
C ARG A 101 -4.73 -12.57 -29.29
N ASP A 102 -4.66 -12.05 -28.08
CA ASP A 102 -5.17 -10.73 -27.68
C ASP A 102 -4.08 -9.68 -27.51
N GLY A 103 -2.80 -10.04 -27.72
CA GLY A 103 -1.65 -9.14 -27.53
C GLY A 103 -1.44 -8.74 -26.06
N GLY A 104 -1.88 -9.57 -25.10
CA GLY A 104 -1.85 -9.25 -23.68
C GLY A 104 -0.46 -9.08 -23.07
N LEU A 105 0.59 -9.64 -23.71
CA LEU A 105 1.99 -9.46 -23.29
C LEU A 105 2.64 -8.21 -23.89
N TRP A 106 2.06 -7.66 -24.93
CA TRP A 106 2.40 -6.39 -25.52
C TRP A 106 1.25 -5.41 -25.31
N ASN A 107 1.54 -4.26 -24.76
CA ASN A 107 0.55 -3.19 -24.61
C ASN A 107 0.92 -1.99 -25.51
N ASN A 108 -0.07 -1.16 -25.80
CA ASN A 108 0.10 0.00 -26.69
C ASN A 108 1.09 1.04 -26.17
N ASP A 109 1.38 1.04 -24.85
CA ASP A 109 2.30 2.01 -24.26
C ASP A 109 3.77 1.63 -24.48
N MET A 110 4.03 0.38 -24.93
CA MET A 110 5.33 -0.05 -25.41
C MET A 110 5.68 0.56 -26.78
N ASP A 111 4.68 1.03 -27.55
CA ASP A 111 4.89 1.61 -28.90
C ASP A 111 5.17 3.12 -28.84
N SER A 112 6.11 3.58 -29.67
CA SER A 112 6.53 4.98 -29.79
C SER A 112 5.49 5.93 -30.41
N THR A 113 4.44 5.39 -31.03
CA THR A 113 3.46 6.19 -31.78
C THR A 113 2.46 6.97 -30.91
N ARG A 114 2.38 6.66 -29.61
CA ARG A 114 1.52 7.38 -28.67
C ARG A 114 2.22 8.54 -27.99
N SER A 115 1.55 9.68 -27.95
CA SER A 115 2.06 10.94 -27.39
C SER A 115 1.93 10.99 -25.85
N GLY A 116 3.02 11.28 -25.16
CA GLY A 116 3.08 11.50 -23.70
C GLY A 116 4.52 11.42 -23.18
N PRO A 117 4.89 12.06 -22.08
CA PRO A 117 6.19 11.89 -21.45
C PRO A 117 6.28 10.50 -20.78
N GLY A 118 7.42 9.83 -20.95
CA GLY A 118 7.71 8.55 -20.29
C GLY A 118 8.73 7.72 -21.07
N ALA A 119 9.44 6.84 -20.36
CA ALA A 119 10.34 5.87 -20.98
C ALA A 119 9.53 4.92 -21.85
N ARG A 120 9.95 4.73 -23.10
CA ARG A 120 9.28 3.85 -24.05
C ARG A 120 10.26 2.84 -24.59
N CYS A 121 9.78 1.61 -24.68
CA CYS A 121 10.56 0.53 -25.30
C CYS A 121 10.65 0.67 -26.81
N GLU A 122 9.77 1.44 -27.44
CA GLU A 122 9.59 1.52 -28.89
C GLU A 122 9.42 0.14 -29.55
N ILE A 123 8.74 -0.80 -28.86
CA ILE A 123 8.39 -2.10 -29.42
C ILE A 123 7.16 -1.95 -30.31
N THR A 124 7.35 -2.14 -31.61
CA THR A 124 6.25 -2.13 -32.57
C THR A 124 5.70 -3.54 -32.78
N ARG A 125 4.39 -3.65 -33.05
CA ARG A 125 3.70 -4.89 -33.36
C ARG A 125 3.05 -4.81 -34.73
N GLN A 126 3.25 -5.87 -35.56
CA GLN A 126 2.64 -6.01 -36.88
C GLN A 126 1.99 -7.40 -37.00
N GLY A 127 1.02 -7.54 -37.92
CA GLY A 127 0.31 -8.80 -38.16
C GLY A 127 -1.05 -8.89 -37.49
N GLU A 128 -1.67 -10.03 -37.56
CA GLU A 128 -2.98 -10.34 -37.00
C GLU A 128 -2.86 -11.22 -35.74
N PRO A 129 -3.89 -11.29 -34.91
CA PRO A 129 -3.90 -12.16 -33.74
C PRO A 129 -3.53 -13.61 -34.04
N GLY A 130 -2.46 -14.10 -33.40
CA GLY A 130 -1.89 -15.43 -33.65
C GLY A 130 -0.72 -15.46 -34.62
N GLU A 131 -0.39 -14.32 -35.27
CA GLU A 131 0.73 -14.18 -36.20
C GLU A 131 1.52 -12.88 -35.97
N PHE A 132 1.40 -12.30 -34.77
CA PHE A 132 2.09 -11.05 -34.44
C PHE A 132 3.60 -11.18 -34.54
N GLN A 133 4.22 -10.16 -35.10
CA GLN A 133 5.66 -9.95 -35.10
C GLN A 133 6.00 -8.64 -34.41
N HIS A 134 6.92 -8.73 -33.47
CA HIS A 134 7.39 -7.60 -32.69
C HIS A 134 8.82 -7.24 -33.10
N SER A 135 9.11 -5.96 -33.14
CA SER A 135 10.44 -5.45 -33.44
C SER A 135 10.75 -4.20 -32.62
N VAL A 136 12.04 -3.94 -32.44
CA VAL A 136 12.56 -2.78 -31.71
C VAL A 136 13.74 -2.19 -32.50
N PRO A 137 13.93 -0.86 -32.52
CA PRO A 137 15.12 -0.24 -33.11
C PRO A 137 16.42 -0.81 -32.50
N THR A 138 17.43 -1.03 -33.36
CA THR A 138 18.69 -1.65 -32.94
C THR A 138 19.39 -0.90 -31.81
N GLU A 139 19.28 0.42 -31.79
CA GLU A 139 19.83 1.27 -30.72
C GLU A 139 19.12 1.20 -29.38
N LEU A 140 18.00 0.47 -29.29
CA LEU A 140 17.22 0.30 -28.06
C LEU A 140 17.22 -1.13 -27.52
N VAL A 141 17.81 -2.07 -28.24
CA VAL A 141 17.80 -3.49 -27.87
C VAL A 141 18.41 -3.78 -26.48
N ASN A 142 19.34 -2.93 -26.03
CA ASN A 142 20.03 -3.05 -24.76
C ASN A 142 19.45 -2.16 -23.65
N ARG A 143 18.39 -1.41 -23.90
CA ARG A 143 17.70 -0.67 -22.84
C ARG A 143 16.82 -1.59 -22.03
N PRO A 144 16.56 -1.31 -20.74
CA PRO A 144 15.62 -2.10 -19.97
C PRO A 144 14.23 -2.06 -20.59
N VAL A 145 13.52 -3.17 -20.56
CA VAL A 145 12.11 -3.17 -20.91
C VAL A 145 11.31 -2.45 -19.83
N THR A 146 10.33 -1.66 -20.26
CA THR A 146 9.38 -0.96 -19.38
C THR A 146 7.94 -1.27 -19.79
N HIS A 147 6.95 -0.75 -19.06
CA HIS A 147 5.55 -1.09 -19.27
C HIS A 147 5.26 -2.59 -19.15
N VAL A 148 5.88 -3.25 -18.17
CA VAL A 148 5.68 -4.66 -17.85
C VAL A 148 5.07 -4.80 -16.47
N SER A 149 3.99 -5.57 -16.37
CA SER A 149 3.35 -5.86 -15.10
C SER A 149 4.07 -7.00 -14.35
N PHE A 150 3.76 -7.17 -13.06
CA PHE A 150 4.27 -8.32 -12.31
C PHE A 150 3.81 -9.66 -12.91
N LEU A 151 2.57 -9.72 -13.43
CA LEU A 151 2.08 -10.93 -14.08
C LEU A 151 2.85 -11.24 -15.36
N ASP A 152 3.23 -10.22 -16.14
CA ASP A 152 4.06 -10.40 -17.33
C ASP A 152 5.48 -10.83 -16.97
N ALA A 153 6.03 -10.30 -15.87
CA ALA A 153 7.29 -10.79 -15.32
C ALA A 153 7.22 -12.28 -14.92
N CYS A 154 6.11 -12.72 -14.31
CA CYS A 154 5.87 -14.12 -14.01
C CYS A 154 5.76 -14.98 -15.28
N ARG A 155 5.09 -14.49 -16.34
CA ARG A 155 4.98 -15.16 -17.63
C ARG A 155 6.35 -15.29 -18.32
N PHE A 156 7.17 -14.26 -18.24
CA PHE A 156 8.56 -14.30 -18.70
C PHE A 156 9.38 -15.35 -17.94
N CYS A 157 9.24 -15.43 -16.62
CA CYS A 157 9.86 -16.48 -15.81
C CYS A 157 9.36 -17.87 -16.17
N ASN A 158 8.07 -18.05 -16.45
CA ASN A 158 7.50 -19.31 -16.92
C ASN A 158 8.10 -19.73 -18.26
N TRP A 159 8.22 -18.79 -19.21
CA TRP A 159 8.87 -19.04 -20.50
C TRP A 159 10.33 -19.50 -20.35
N LEU A 160 11.13 -18.84 -19.52
CA LEU A 160 12.49 -19.26 -19.19
C LEU A 160 12.51 -20.63 -18.52
N HIS A 161 11.63 -20.87 -17.54
CA HIS A 161 11.51 -22.15 -16.83
C HIS A 161 11.20 -23.30 -17.76
N ASN A 162 10.36 -23.08 -18.76
CA ASN A 162 9.90 -24.06 -19.75
C ASN A 162 10.90 -24.23 -20.92
N GLY A 163 12.07 -23.57 -20.86
CA GLY A 163 13.15 -23.72 -21.83
C GLY A 163 12.98 -22.88 -23.09
N GLN A 164 12.33 -21.74 -22.99
CA GLN A 164 12.12 -20.73 -24.05
C GLN A 164 11.40 -21.29 -25.30
N LYS A 165 10.46 -22.21 -25.07
CA LYS A 165 9.70 -22.86 -26.16
C LYS A 165 8.36 -22.16 -26.38
N GLU A 166 7.79 -22.39 -27.56
CA GLU A 166 6.38 -22.13 -27.78
C GLU A 166 5.51 -22.86 -26.75
N GLY A 167 4.34 -22.33 -26.45
CA GLY A 167 3.40 -22.95 -25.53
C GLY A 167 2.89 -21.98 -24.49
N ASP A 168 2.18 -22.52 -23.53
CA ASP A 168 1.52 -21.78 -22.48
C ASP A 168 2.53 -21.13 -21.52
N THR A 169 2.30 -19.84 -21.19
CA THR A 169 3.05 -19.10 -20.17
C THR A 169 2.34 -19.05 -18.82
N GLU A 170 1.19 -19.71 -18.69
CA GLU A 170 0.35 -19.69 -17.51
C GLU A 170 0.78 -20.69 -16.42
N GLU A 171 1.67 -21.63 -16.78
CA GLU A 171 2.23 -22.62 -15.84
C GLU A 171 3.75 -22.75 -16.03
N GLY A 172 4.47 -22.97 -14.92
CA GLY A 172 5.93 -23.10 -14.89
C GLY A 172 6.52 -22.73 -13.53
N ALA A 173 7.31 -21.68 -13.49
CA ALA A 173 7.80 -21.11 -12.24
C ALA A 173 6.65 -20.55 -11.37
N TYR A 174 5.57 -20.14 -12.00
CA TYR A 174 4.33 -19.66 -11.39
C TYR A 174 3.13 -20.35 -12.01
N THR A 175 2.04 -20.50 -11.24
CA THR A 175 0.75 -20.98 -11.72
C THR A 175 -0.19 -19.78 -11.83
N LEU A 176 -0.47 -19.32 -13.04
CA LEU A 176 -1.31 -18.15 -13.31
C LEU A 176 -2.72 -18.54 -13.77
N LYS A 177 -2.84 -19.55 -14.68
CA LYS A 177 -4.12 -20.08 -15.20
C LYS A 177 -5.07 -19.02 -15.73
N GLY A 178 -4.55 -18.05 -16.49
CA GLY A 178 -5.33 -16.93 -17.01
C GLY A 178 -5.68 -15.87 -15.95
N TYR A 179 -5.03 -15.90 -14.80
CA TYR A 179 -5.26 -14.91 -13.77
C TYR A 179 -4.87 -13.51 -14.26
N SER A 180 -5.81 -12.58 -14.19
CA SER A 180 -5.66 -11.17 -14.57
C SER A 180 -6.07 -10.20 -13.45
N GLY A 181 -6.29 -10.73 -12.24
CA GLY A 181 -6.70 -9.91 -11.09
C GLY A 181 -5.52 -9.30 -10.33
N THR A 182 -5.84 -8.56 -9.31
CA THR A 182 -4.88 -7.80 -8.50
C THR A 182 -4.46 -8.52 -7.22
N ASP A 183 -5.16 -9.58 -6.79
CA ASP A 183 -4.81 -10.34 -5.58
C ASP A 183 -3.47 -11.09 -5.73
N GLY A 184 -2.38 -10.39 -5.42
CA GLY A 184 -1.02 -10.92 -5.52
C GLY A 184 -0.73 -12.11 -4.60
N ARG A 185 -1.54 -12.39 -3.58
CA ARG A 185 -1.38 -13.54 -2.68
C ARG A 185 -1.50 -14.87 -3.40
N ARG A 186 -2.26 -14.90 -4.49
CA ARG A 186 -2.48 -16.11 -5.31
C ARG A 186 -1.28 -16.45 -6.18
N ILE A 187 -0.41 -15.49 -6.45
CA ILE A 187 0.74 -15.66 -7.33
C ILE A 187 1.98 -15.88 -6.47
N ARG A 188 2.38 -17.13 -6.39
CA ARG A 188 3.55 -17.57 -5.62
C ARG A 188 4.45 -18.43 -6.49
N ARG A 189 5.74 -18.38 -6.22
CA ARG A 189 6.75 -19.23 -6.84
C ARG A 189 6.43 -20.70 -6.56
N ASN A 190 6.35 -21.51 -7.60
CA ASN A 190 6.12 -22.93 -7.48
C ASN A 190 7.38 -23.67 -6.96
N PRO A 191 7.23 -24.75 -6.19
CA PRO A 191 8.35 -25.60 -5.85
C PRO A 191 9.07 -26.07 -7.12
N GLY A 192 10.40 -25.99 -7.14
CA GLY A 192 11.21 -26.39 -8.31
C GLY A 192 11.34 -25.30 -9.39
N ALA A 193 10.87 -24.09 -9.16
CA ALA A 193 11.09 -22.98 -10.07
C ALA A 193 12.59 -22.74 -10.30
N ARG A 194 13.00 -22.71 -11.57
CA ARG A 194 14.40 -22.48 -11.97
C ARG A 194 14.72 -21.00 -12.18
N TYR A 195 13.78 -20.25 -12.71
CA TYR A 195 13.85 -18.80 -12.96
C TYR A 195 12.63 -18.14 -12.36
N PHE A 196 12.80 -17.04 -11.65
CA PHE A 196 11.73 -16.40 -10.91
C PHE A 196 12.04 -14.92 -10.66
N VAL A 197 11.02 -14.15 -10.34
CA VAL A 197 11.15 -12.78 -9.82
C VAL A 197 11.78 -12.87 -8.43
N PRO A 198 12.80 -12.08 -8.09
CA PRO A 198 13.43 -12.17 -6.77
C PRO A 198 12.46 -11.79 -5.64
N THR A 199 12.65 -12.37 -4.46
CA THR A 199 12.05 -11.84 -3.24
C THR A 199 12.71 -10.52 -2.85
N ASP A 200 12.12 -9.76 -1.91
CA ASP A 200 12.74 -8.55 -1.38
C ASP A 200 14.13 -8.82 -0.82
N ASP A 201 14.28 -9.89 -0.05
CA ASP A 201 15.54 -10.22 0.60
C ASP A 201 16.61 -10.71 -0.40
N GLU A 202 16.21 -11.47 -1.42
CA GLU A 202 17.10 -11.86 -2.52
C GLU A 202 17.59 -10.61 -3.28
N TRP A 203 16.66 -9.73 -3.64
CA TRP A 203 16.98 -8.50 -4.34
C TRP A 203 17.90 -7.58 -3.50
N TYR A 204 17.53 -7.35 -2.22
CA TYR A 204 18.25 -6.49 -1.29
C TYR A 204 19.66 -7.00 -0.99
N LYS A 205 19.81 -8.30 -0.77
CA LYS A 205 21.12 -8.92 -0.57
C LYS A 205 22.02 -8.75 -1.78
N ALA A 206 21.49 -8.98 -2.99
CA ALA A 206 22.26 -8.81 -4.22
C ALA A 206 22.70 -7.35 -4.44
N ALA A 207 21.87 -6.38 -4.06
CA ALA A 207 22.13 -4.96 -4.22
C ALA A 207 23.16 -4.41 -3.22
N TYR A 208 23.06 -4.80 -1.94
CA TYR A 208 23.75 -4.08 -0.87
C TYR A 208 24.72 -4.93 -0.04
N PHE A 209 24.50 -6.24 0.13
CA PHE A 209 25.35 -7.07 1.00
C PHE A 209 26.67 -7.42 0.33
N ASP A 210 27.77 -7.05 1.00
CA ASP A 210 29.12 -7.39 0.55
C ASP A 210 29.86 -8.17 1.68
N PRO A 211 30.19 -9.46 1.45
CA PRO A 211 30.97 -10.23 2.40
C PRO A 211 32.41 -9.72 2.55
N ARG A 212 32.86 -8.87 1.63
CA ARG A 212 34.21 -8.30 1.59
C ARG A 212 34.22 -6.80 1.86
N LYS A 213 33.13 -6.24 2.43
CA LYS A 213 33.09 -4.83 2.79
C LYS A 213 34.24 -4.49 3.75
N PRO A 214 34.97 -3.41 3.54
CA PRO A 214 36.01 -2.95 4.48
C PRO A 214 35.44 -2.79 5.89
N GLY A 215 36.04 -3.44 6.86
CA GLY A 215 35.54 -3.46 8.25
C GLY A 215 34.71 -4.70 8.61
N GLY A 216 34.48 -5.60 7.69
CA GLY A 216 33.72 -6.84 7.86
C GLY A 216 32.51 -6.93 6.94
N ALA A 217 31.98 -8.15 6.77
CA ALA A 217 30.79 -8.38 5.99
C ALA A 217 29.62 -7.46 6.44
N GLY A 218 28.94 -6.85 5.48
CA GLY A 218 27.86 -5.92 5.80
C GLY A 218 27.23 -5.28 4.56
N TYR A 219 26.33 -4.34 4.77
CA TYR A 219 25.56 -3.69 3.73
C TYR A 219 26.12 -2.32 3.37
N TRP A 220 26.16 -2.02 2.08
CA TRP A 220 26.45 -0.69 1.57
C TRP A 220 25.19 0.17 1.58
N LYS A 221 25.38 1.48 1.63
CA LYS A 221 24.24 2.43 1.54
C LYS A 221 23.65 2.51 0.14
N TYR A 222 24.49 2.32 -0.89
CA TYR A 222 24.08 2.34 -2.30
C TYR A 222 24.53 1.06 -3.01
N PRO A 223 23.80 0.59 -4.03
CA PRO A 223 24.05 -0.72 -4.67
C PRO A 223 25.25 -0.71 -5.65
N VAL A 224 26.23 0.15 -5.43
CA VAL A 224 27.47 0.32 -6.18
C VAL A 224 28.71 0.26 -5.27
N ARG A 225 28.64 -0.50 -4.19
CA ARG A 225 29.71 -0.60 -3.17
C ARG A 225 30.12 0.74 -2.58
N SER A 226 29.18 1.62 -2.30
CA SER A 226 29.45 2.94 -1.79
C SER A 226 28.51 3.33 -0.65
N ASP A 227 29.04 3.99 0.37
CA ASP A 227 28.27 4.69 1.39
C ASP A 227 28.14 6.20 1.05
N GLN A 228 28.73 6.66 -0.05
CA GLN A 228 28.59 8.02 -0.59
C GLN A 228 27.50 8.07 -1.64
N ALA A 229 26.83 9.23 -1.75
CA ALA A 229 25.78 9.46 -2.73
C ALA A 229 26.25 9.18 -4.17
N PRO A 230 25.36 8.67 -5.03
CA PRO A 230 25.66 8.45 -6.44
C PRO A 230 25.90 9.76 -7.19
N ASP A 231 26.51 9.64 -8.35
CA ASP A 231 26.64 10.69 -9.34
C ASP A 231 26.16 10.19 -10.73
N ARG A 232 26.23 11.05 -11.75
CA ARG A 232 25.75 10.72 -13.12
C ARG A 232 26.88 10.61 -14.13
N GLU A 233 28.13 10.47 -13.63
CA GLU A 233 29.31 10.37 -14.49
C GLU A 233 29.51 8.93 -14.98
N VAL A 234 29.65 8.72 -16.29
CA VAL A 234 29.70 7.39 -16.94
C VAL A 234 30.85 6.53 -16.42
N ASP A 235 32.02 7.14 -16.17
CA ASP A 235 33.21 6.45 -15.71
C ASP A 235 33.38 6.48 -14.17
N SER A 236 32.35 6.92 -13.45
CA SER A 236 32.37 6.93 -12.00
C SER A 236 31.99 5.54 -11.44
N PRO A 237 32.69 5.06 -10.38
CA PRO A 237 32.27 3.85 -9.66
C PRO A 237 30.97 4.04 -8.86
N ARG A 238 30.38 5.24 -8.86
CA ARG A 238 29.10 5.59 -8.24
C ARG A 238 28.07 6.07 -9.25
N GLY A 239 28.35 5.93 -10.55
CA GLY A 239 27.49 6.39 -11.63
C GLY A 239 26.15 5.66 -11.63
N MET A 240 25.05 6.39 -11.75
CA MET A 240 23.69 5.86 -11.85
C MET A 240 22.81 6.76 -12.73
N ASN A 241 21.78 6.19 -13.33
CA ASN A 241 20.74 6.95 -14.03
C ASN A 241 19.59 7.27 -13.06
N PHE A 242 19.55 8.49 -12.56
CA PHE A 242 18.52 8.97 -11.61
C PHE A 242 18.18 10.44 -11.89
N HIS A 243 17.11 10.95 -11.28
CA HIS A 243 16.67 12.32 -11.45
C HIS A 243 17.50 13.29 -10.62
N GLN A 244 18.16 14.26 -11.30
CA GLN A 244 18.94 15.32 -10.66
C GLN A 244 18.76 16.65 -11.41
N GLY A 245 17.62 17.31 -11.19
CA GLY A 245 17.28 18.57 -11.86
C GLY A 245 16.98 18.43 -13.35
N GLY A 246 16.80 17.21 -13.86
CA GLY A 246 16.54 16.82 -15.25
C GLY A 246 16.90 15.36 -15.45
N TYR A 247 16.55 14.81 -16.60
CA TYR A 247 16.85 13.42 -16.96
C TYR A 247 18.24 13.32 -17.64
N LEU A 248 18.85 12.15 -17.56
CA LEU A 248 20.14 11.92 -18.25
C LEU A 248 19.93 11.84 -19.78
N ASP A 249 18.85 11.21 -20.22
CA ASP A 249 18.36 11.18 -21.59
C ASP A 249 16.96 11.83 -21.62
N GLU A 250 16.85 13.07 -22.00
CA GLU A 250 15.59 13.84 -22.02
C GLU A 250 14.56 13.30 -23.05
N LYS A 251 14.98 12.41 -23.93
CA LYS A 251 14.10 11.83 -24.94
C LYS A 251 13.57 10.45 -24.54
N ARG A 252 14.42 9.61 -23.93
CA ARG A 252 14.12 8.19 -23.70
C ARG A 252 14.23 7.78 -22.24
N PHE A 253 14.77 8.65 -21.38
CA PHE A 253 14.89 8.54 -19.93
C PHE A 253 15.79 7.40 -19.43
N CYS A 254 15.68 6.17 -19.96
CA CYS A 254 16.54 5.05 -19.60
C CYS A 254 17.89 5.09 -20.36
N THR A 255 18.92 4.53 -19.77
CA THR A 255 20.21 4.20 -20.42
C THR A 255 20.25 2.73 -20.82
N ASP A 256 21.20 2.36 -21.68
CA ASP A 256 21.49 0.94 -21.89
C ASP A 256 21.91 0.29 -20.58
N VAL A 257 21.54 -0.96 -20.37
CA VAL A 257 21.94 -1.72 -19.19
C VAL A 257 23.47 -1.83 -19.11
N GLY A 258 24.04 -1.65 -17.92
CA GLY A 258 25.50 -1.60 -17.75
C GLY A 258 26.16 -0.36 -18.33
N HIS A 259 25.43 0.73 -18.58
CA HIS A 259 25.99 1.99 -19.09
C HIS A 259 27.11 2.52 -18.18
N PHE A 260 26.95 2.45 -16.88
CA PHE A 260 27.92 2.87 -15.88
C PHE A 260 28.89 1.71 -15.55
N ARG A 261 29.83 1.43 -16.44
CA ARG A 261 30.68 0.23 -16.42
C ARG A 261 31.51 0.05 -15.15
N GLN A 262 31.78 1.11 -14.41
CA GLN A 262 32.55 1.05 -13.15
C GLN A 262 31.66 0.95 -11.91
N ALA A 263 30.36 1.24 -12.02
CA ALA A 263 29.40 1.22 -10.94
C ALA A 263 28.83 -0.20 -10.73
N VAL A 264 29.65 -1.08 -10.19
CA VAL A 264 29.36 -2.51 -10.06
C VAL A 264 28.92 -2.82 -8.64
N GLY A 265 27.80 -3.53 -8.49
CA GLY A 265 27.28 -4.01 -7.20
C GLY A 265 28.18 -5.07 -6.53
N PRO A 266 27.92 -5.43 -5.27
CA PRO A 266 28.74 -6.36 -4.49
C PRO A 266 28.98 -7.73 -5.14
N TRP A 267 28.02 -8.21 -5.90
CA TRP A 267 28.03 -9.52 -6.56
C TRP A 267 28.28 -9.44 -8.08
N GLY A 268 28.55 -8.24 -8.59
CA GLY A 268 28.80 -8.05 -10.03
C GLY A 268 27.55 -7.71 -10.83
N THR A 269 26.50 -7.27 -10.18
CA THR A 269 25.28 -6.71 -10.79
C THR A 269 25.50 -5.25 -11.20
N PHE A 270 24.69 -4.78 -12.15
CA PHE A 270 24.61 -3.39 -12.60
C PHE A 270 23.18 -2.88 -12.46
N ASP A 271 23.03 -1.58 -12.37
CA ASP A 271 21.76 -0.85 -12.46
C ASP A 271 20.70 -1.24 -11.40
N GLN A 272 21.12 -1.89 -10.27
CA GLN A 272 20.22 -2.12 -9.13
C GLN A 272 19.91 -0.82 -8.36
N GLY A 273 20.32 0.32 -8.86
CA GLY A 273 19.98 1.65 -8.39
C GLY A 273 19.77 2.59 -9.56
N GLY A 274 18.59 3.18 -9.68
CA GLY A 274 18.22 4.03 -10.82
C GLY A 274 17.80 3.20 -12.04
N ASN A 275 17.79 3.83 -13.20
CA ASN A 275 17.37 3.32 -14.49
C ASN A 275 15.89 2.93 -14.51
N VAL A 276 15.49 1.72 -14.04
CA VAL A 276 14.09 1.36 -13.83
C VAL A 276 13.87 0.72 -12.46
N HIS A 277 12.68 0.92 -11.87
CA HIS A 277 12.23 0.14 -10.73
C HIS A 277 12.10 -1.33 -11.11
N GLU A 278 12.45 -2.22 -10.21
CA GLU A 278 12.44 -3.65 -10.45
C GLU A 278 11.41 -4.38 -9.57
N TRP A 279 10.57 -5.22 -10.19
CA TRP A 279 9.61 -6.05 -9.50
C TRP A 279 10.27 -7.05 -8.55
N THR A 280 9.64 -7.23 -7.38
CA THR A 280 9.95 -8.36 -6.48
C THR A 280 8.66 -9.11 -6.08
N GLU A 281 8.84 -10.31 -5.51
CA GLU A 281 7.72 -11.10 -4.96
C GLU A 281 7.15 -10.50 -3.68
N GLY A 282 7.76 -9.45 -3.13
CA GLY A 282 7.29 -8.78 -1.93
C GLY A 282 5.88 -8.25 -2.08
N LEU A 283 5.14 -8.29 -0.98
CA LEU A 283 3.75 -7.81 -0.88
C LEU A 283 3.60 -6.98 0.37
N THR A 284 3.12 -5.76 0.23
CA THR A 284 2.68 -4.93 1.37
C THR A 284 1.20 -5.10 1.64
N ALA A 285 0.42 -5.35 0.58
CA ALA A 285 -1.01 -5.62 0.64
C ALA A 285 -1.34 -6.78 -0.31
N PRO A 286 -2.51 -7.39 -0.24
CA PRO A 286 -2.88 -8.50 -1.12
C PRO A 286 -2.65 -8.25 -2.59
N PHE A 287 -2.71 -6.99 -2.99
CA PHE A 287 -2.64 -6.53 -4.37
C PHE A 287 -1.45 -5.61 -4.66
N LEU A 288 -0.56 -5.32 -3.69
CA LEU A 288 0.59 -4.44 -3.88
C LEU A 288 1.90 -5.18 -3.84
N ARG A 289 2.52 -5.28 -4.99
CA ARG A 289 3.87 -5.78 -5.17
C ARG A 289 4.90 -4.69 -4.94
N HIS A 290 6.04 -5.09 -4.41
CA HIS A 290 7.14 -4.19 -4.15
C HIS A 290 7.96 -3.92 -5.41
N LEU A 291 8.49 -2.71 -5.45
CA LEU A 291 9.46 -2.23 -6.43
C LEU A 291 10.68 -1.68 -5.72
N TRP A 292 11.84 -2.10 -6.18
CA TRP A 292 13.11 -1.73 -5.59
C TRP A 292 13.99 -0.95 -6.58
N GLY A 293 15.07 -0.35 -6.06
CA GLY A 293 16.15 0.26 -6.83
C GLY A 293 15.98 1.73 -7.17
N GLY A 294 14.77 2.23 -7.24
CA GLY A 294 14.50 3.52 -7.86
C GLY A 294 14.59 3.45 -9.39
N ALA A 295 14.38 4.56 -10.07
CA ALA A 295 14.41 4.66 -11.53
C ALA A 295 14.98 5.99 -11.98
N PHE A 296 15.02 6.23 -13.28
CA PHE A 296 15.45 7.50 -13.89
C PHE A 296 14.70 8.73 -13.33
N ASP A 297 13.48 8.56 -12.81
CA ASP A 297 12.63 9.60 -12.23
C ASP A 297 12.77 9.74 -10.69
N THR A 298 13.60 8.91 -10.07
CA THR A 298 13.78 8.89 -8.60
C THR A 298 14.95 9.82 -8.23
N PRO A 299 14.80 10.74 -7.27
CA PRO A 299 15.91 11.56 -6.77
C PRO A 299 16.90 10.72 -5.96
N ASP A 300 18.15 11.22 -5.79
CA ASP A 300 19.25 10.54 -5.10
C ASP A 300 18.89 10.03 -3.69
N ALA A 301 18.08 10.78 -2.95
CA ALA A 301 17.61 10.40 -1.63
C ALA A 301 16.76 9.11 -1.63
N GLY A 302 16.06 8.82 -2.72
CA GLY A 302 15.26 7.61 -2.90
C GLY A 302 16.07 6.37 -3.28
N LEU A 303 17.32 6.52 -3.73
CA LEU A 303 18.16 5.40 -4.20
C LEU A 303 18.81 4.59 -3.06
N ASN A 304 18.81 5.12 -1.84
CA ASN A 304 19.34 4.45 -0.64
C ASN A 304 18.23 3.97 0.30
N SER A 305 17.02 3.87 -0.19
CA SER A 305 15.85 3.56 0.65
C SER A 305 15.99 2.18 1.29
N PRO A 306 15.87 2.06 2.61
CA PRO A 306 15.84 0.78 3.31
C PRO A 306 14.51 0.04 3.13
N ILE A 307 13.56 0.64 2.45
CA ILE A 307 12.23 0.10 2.14
C ILE A 307 12.00 0.14 0.63
N PRO A 308 11.06 -0.65 0.08
CA PRO A 308 10.68 -0.55 -1.34
C PRO A 308 10.32 0.88 -1.73
N ASN A 309 10.82 1.31 -2.88
CA ASN A 309 10.63 2.71 -3.32
C ASN A 309 9.21 3.01 -3.79
N ARG A 310 8.54 2.01 -4.35
CA ARG A 310 7.16 2.11 -4.87
C ARG A 310 6.42 0.80 -4.70
N PHE A 311 5.10 0.87 -4.87
CA PHE A 311 4.19 -0.26 -4.77
C PHE A 311 3.15 -0.15 -5.88
N TYR A 312 2.96 -1.25 -6.65
CA TYR A 312 1.95 -1.29 -7.69
C TYR A 312 1.19 -2.61 -7.66
N THR A 313 0.01 -2.64 -8.26
CA THR A 313 -0.76 -3.88 -8.39
C THR A 313 -0.06 -4.84 -9.34
N SER A 314 -0.37 -6.13 -9.24
CA SER A 314 0.26 -7.16 -10.08
C SER A 314 0.00 -6.98 -11.58
N ILE A 315 -0.98 -6.15 -11.95
CA ILE A 315 -1.34 -5.86 -13.36
C ILE A 315 -0.89 -4.46 -13.82
N SER A 316 -0.20 -3.69 -12.97
CA SER A 316 0.25 -2.34 -13.35
C SER A 316 1.45 -2.40 -14.29
N ASP A 317 1.40 -1.64 -15.37
CA ASP A 317 2.40 -1.52 -16.41
C ASP A 317 2.76 -0.04 -16.61
N VAL A 318 3.81 0.43 -15.97
CA VAL A 318 4.17 1.85 -15.93
C VAL A 318 5.55 2.14 -16.54
N PRO A 319 5.80 3.38 -17.02
CA PRO A 319 6.98 3.71 -17.82
C PRO A 319 8.32 3.61 -17.07
N SER A 320 8.35 3.67 -15.77
CA SER A 320 9.57 3.59 -14.97
C SER A 320 9.78 2.24 -14.30
N VAL A 321 9.02 1.21 -14.71
CA VAL A 321 9.07 -0.13 -14.10
C VAL A 321 9.48 -1.18 -15.12
N GLY A 322 10.54 -1.91 -14.77
CA GLY A 322 11.06 -3.08 -15.47
C GLY A 322 11.19 -4.29 -14.54
N LEU A 323 12.11 -5.18 -14.86
CA LEU A 323 12.30 -6.39 -14.07
C LEU A 323 13.74 -6.90 -14.13
N ARG A 324 14.12 -7.62 -13.08
CA ARG A 324 15.32 -8.44 -12.98
C ARG A 324 14.91 -9.86 -12.59
N ILE A 325 15.63 -10.86 -13.07
CA ILE A 325 15.31 -12.27 -12.85
C ILE A 325 16.30 -12.89 -11.86
N ALA A 326 15.79 -13.67 -10.93
CA ALA A 326 16.58 -14.56 -10.10
C ALA A 326 16.47 -16.01 -10.59
N ALA A 327 17.42 -16.85 -10.18
CA ALA A 327 17.46 -18.24 -10.60
C ALA A 327 18.02 -19.15 -9.49
N ALA A 328 17.56 -20.40 -9.47
CA ALA A 328 18.12 -21.43 -8.61
C ALA A 328 19.57 -21.78 -9.02
N VAL A 329 20.39 -22.18 -8.06
CA VAL A 329 21.73 -22.73 -8.34
C VAL A 329 21.57 -24.16 -8.86
N PRO A 330 22.15 -24.52 -10.00
CA PRO A 330 22.04 -25.88 -10.54
C PRO A 330 22.57 -26.92 -9.56
N GLY A 331 21.77 -27.98 -9.32
CA GLY A 331 22.14 -29.07 -8.43
C GLY A 331 21.86 -28.85 -6.95
N GLU A 332 21.43 -27.68 -6.54
CA GLU A 332 20.89 -27.44 -5.20
C GLU A 332 19.38 -27.72 -5.16
N PRO A 333 18.83 -28.16 -4.03
CA PRO A 333 17.39 -28.36 -3.91
C PRO A 333 16.69 -27.04 -4.17
N ALA A 334 15.69 -27.06 -5.03
CA ALA A 334 14.89 -25.87 -5.31
C ALA A 334 14.25 -25.38 -4.00
N VAL A 335 14.54 -24.14 -3.63
CA VAL A 335 13.99 -23.53 -2.44
C VAL A 335 12.50 -23.31 -2.66
N ALA A 336 11.66 -24.09 -1.99
CA ALA A 336 10.24 -23.75 -1.86
C ALA A 336 10.17 -22.38 -1.19
N ASN A 337 9.29 -21.52 -1.71
CA ASN A 337 9.03 -20.21 -1.14
C ASN A 337 8.68 -20.39 0.35
N GLN A 338 9.64 -20.16 1.23
CA GLN A 338 9.34 -19.86 2.62
C GLN A 338 8.72 -18.48 2.55
N GLY A 339 7.41 -18.44 2.69
CA GLY A 339 6.59 -17.26 2.53
C GLY A 339 7.26 -16.05 3.16
N ALA A 340 7.18 -14.92 2.48
CA ALA A 340 7.76 -13.62 2.77
C ALA A 340 8.16 -13.51 4.25
N GLY A 341 9.46 -13.39 4.48
CA GLY A 341 10.21 -13.52 5.71
C GLY A 341 9.37 -13.61 6.96
N SER A 342 9.44 -14.72 7.65
CA SER A 342 9.23 -14.64 9.08
C SER A 342 10.25 -13.61 9.58
N ALA A 343 9.79 -12.42 9.89
CA ALA A 343 10.37 -11.72 11.02
C ALA A 343 10.52 -12.82 12.07
N THR A 344 11.75 -13.08 12.47
CA THR A 344 12.16 -14.06 13.49
C THR A 344 11.01 -14.44 14.39
N ASP A 345 10.72 -15.73 14.50
CA ASP A 345 9.94 -16.31 15.58
C ASP A 345 10.61 -16.00 16.95
N GLY A 346 10.57 -14.73 17.33
CA GLY A 346 10.32 -14.41 18.72
C GLY A 346 8.87 -14.83 18.94
N PRO A 347 8.47 -15.25 20.16
CA PRO A 347 7.13 -15.77 20.37
C PRO A 347 6.15 -14.80 19.72
N GLN A 348 5.48 -15.25 18.64
CA GLN A 348 4.42 -14.51 17.98
C GLN A 348 3.43 -14.19 19.10
N GLN A 349 3.40 -12.93 19.48
CA GLN A 349 2.22 -12.45 20.17
C GLN A 349 1.06 -12.83 19.24
N PRO A 350 0.07 -13.57 19.71
CA PRO A 350 -1.09 -13.91 18.90
C PRO A 350 -1.56 -12.61 18.28
N ALA A 351 -1.81 -12.63 16.96
CA ALA A 351 -2.35 -11.46 16.26
C ALA A 351 -3.43 -10.89 17.16
N ARG A 352 -3.22 -9.66 17.65
CA ARG A 352 -4.16 -9.04 18.58
C ARG A 352 -5.49 -9.05 17.86
N GLY A 353 -6.42 -9.89 18.31
CA GLY A 353 -7.74 -9.96 17.73
C GLY A 353 -8.36 -8.56 17.74
N VAL A 354 -9.27 -8.29 16.82
CA VAL A 354 -10.02 -7.01 16.68
C VAL A 354 -10.63 -6.51 18.01
N ALA A 355 -10.65 -7.33 19.05
CA ALA A 355 -11.13 -7.04 20.41
C ALA A 355 -10.23 -6.11 21.24
N ASP A 356 -8.98 -5.86 20.84
CA ASP A 356 -8.00 -5.18 21.71
C ASP A 356 -7.86 -3.66 21.49
N PHE A 357 -8.70 -3.05 20.64
CA PHE A 357 -8.66 -1.59 20.50
C PHE A 357 -9.30 -0.91 21.71
N ALA A 358 -8.61 0.06 22.27
CA ALA A 358 -9.22 1.00 23.19
C ALA A 358 -10.32 1.77 22.46
N ARG A 359 -11.56 1.63 22.89
CA ARG A 359 -12.71 2.31 22.30
C ARG A 359 -13.02 3.56 23.11
N ARG A 360 -12.67 4.74 22.56
CA ARG A 360 -12.77 6.03 23.21
C ARG A 360 -13.55 7.00 22.32
N PRO A 361 -14.90 7.03 22.41
CA PRO A 361 -15.75 7.86 21.57
C PRO A 361 -15.46 9.35 21.76
N TRP A 362 -15.75 10.15 20.74
CA TRP A 362 -15.85 11.60 20.89
C TRP A 362 -16.97 11.91 21.85
N ARG A 363 -16.86 13.07 22.52
CA ARG A 363 -17.88 13.50 23.49
C ARG A 363 -18.32 14.91 23.16
N ASP A 364 -19.63 15.13 23.29
CA ASP A 364 -20.20 16.48 23.20
C ASP A 364 -19.56 17.39 24.26
N PRO A 365 -18.99 18.51 23.89
CA PRO A 365 -18.28 19.40 24.84
C PRO A 365 -19.17 19.95 25.96
N GLN A 366 -20.47 20.09 25.70
CA GLN A 366 -21.42 20.63 26.68
C GLN A 366 -21.89 19.57 27.66
N SER A 367 -22.41 18.45 27.16
CA SER A 367 -23.01 17.40 27.97
C SER A 367 -21.99 16.38 28.49
N GLY A 368 -20.85 16.20 27.81
CA GLY A 368 -19.89 15.14 28.07
C GLY A 368 -20.34 13.76 27.64
N MET A 369 -21.52 13.62 27.03
CA MET A 369 -22.05 12.36 26.52
C MET A 369 -21.31 11.94 25.26
N PRO A 370 -21.26 10.62 24.94
CA PRO A 370 -20.75 10.17 23.65
C PRO A 370 -21.42 10.90 22.50
N PHE A 371 -20.64 11.30 21.50
CA PHE A 371 -21.13 12.03 20.34
C PHE A 371 -20.59 11.33 19.09
N PHE A 372 -21.49 10.75 18.30
CA PHE A 372 -21.15 10.12 17.03
C PHE A 372 -21.29 11.13 15.90
N PRO A 373 -20.17 11.65 15.33
CA PRO A 373 -20.25 12.65 14.27
C PRO A 373 -20.76 12.05 12.96
N LEU A 374 -21.81 12.67 12.42
CA LEU A 374 -22.24 12.55 11.03
C LEU A 374 -21.98 13.89 10.37
N ALA A 375 -20.85 14.02 9.66
CA ALA A 375 -20.28 15.31 9.34
C ALA A 375 -20.08 15.55 7.86
N TRP A 376 -20.17 16.83 7.49
CA TRP A 376 -19.70 17.34 6.22
C TRP A 376 -18.46 18.21 6.38
N PHE A 377 -17.52 18.04 5.49
CA PHE A 377 -16.43 18.98 5.22
C PHE A 377 -17.00 20.11 4.34
N SER A 378 -16.90 21.35 4.76
CA SER A 378 -17.50 22.44 4.03
C SER A 378 -16.56 23.64 3.91
N TYR A 379 -16.27 24.05 2.67
CA TYR A 379 -15.41 25.20 2.40
C TYR A 379 -16.15 26.53 2.44
N ASP A 380 -17.41 26.58 2.07
CA ASP A 380 -18.13 27.84 1.86
C ASP A 380 -19.62 27.69 2.22
N SER A 381 -19.85 27.17 3.42
CA SER A 381 -21.23 27.00 3.88
C SER A 381 -21.82 28.30 4.36
N ASP A 382 -22.96 28.63 3.79
CA ASP A 382 -23.85 29.68 4.29
C ASP A 382 -24.96 29.06 5.19
N GLU A 383 -25.87 29.91 5.67
CA GLU A 383 -26.99 29.47 6.50
C GLU A 383 -27.90 28.44 5.78
N GLN A 384 -28.07 28.54 4.45
CA GLN A 384 -28.88 27.59 3.67
C GLN A 384 -28.21 26.22 3.57
N ASP A 385 -26.89 26.20 3.55
CA ASP A 385 -26.15 24.94 3.54
C ASP A 385 -26.24 24.22 4.87
N LEU A 386 -26.18 24.95 5.98
CA LEU A 386 -26.45 24.39 7.30
C LEU A 386 -27.85 23.78 7.37
N ASP A 387 -28.85 24.45 6.80
CA ASP A 387 -30.21 23.93 6.74
C ASP A 387 -30.25 22.58 5.99
N ARG A 388 -29.65 22.51 4.80
CA ARG A 388 -29.60 21.28 3.99
C ARG A 388 -28.82 20.16 4.67
N MET A 389 -27.66 20.46 5.29
CA MET A 389 -26.89 19.44 6.02
C MET A 389 -27.69 18.84 7.17
N ALA A 390 -28.43 19.68 7.91
CA ALA A 390 -29.33 19.21 8.95
C ALA A 390 -30.46 18.33 8.41
N GLU A 391 -31.07 18.72 7.28
CA GLU A 391 -32.10 17.92 6.60
C GLU A 391 -31.59 16.57 6.09
N GLU A 392 -30.31 16.49 5.68
CA GLU A 392 -29.63 15.26 5.30
C GLU A 392 -29.21 14.40 6.51
N GLY A 393 -29.51 14.84 7.71
CA GLY A 393 -29.23 14.12 8.95
C GLY A 393 -27.80 14.30 9.47
N ALA A 394 -27.05 15.27 9.02
CA ALA A 394 -25.80 15.63 9.68
C ALA A 394 -26.05 16.19 11.10
N ASN A 395 -25.04 16.07 11.97
CA ASN A 395 -25.04 16.67 13.30
C ASN A 395 -23.75 17.44 13.59
N LEU A 396 -22.81 17.43 12.64
CA LEU A 396 -21.55 18.16 12.74
C LEU A 396 -21.17 18.72 11.36
N VAL A 397 -20.55 19.89 11.38
CA VAL A 397 -19.92 20.51 10.21
C VAL A 397 -18.48 20.81 10.53
N LEU A 398 -17.55 20.39 9.66
CA LEU A 398 -16.19 20.89 9.66
C LEU A 398 -16.14 22.13 8.77
N TYR A 399 -15.99 23.29 9.37
CA TYR A 399 -15.95 24.58 8.67
C TYR A 399 -14.51 24.96 8.34
N VAL A 400 -14.16 24.89 7.04
CA VAL A 400 -12.78 25.03 6.56
C VAL A 400 -12.37 26.50 6.35
N ASN A 401 -13.29 27.34 5.87
CA ASN A 401 -13.03 28.75 5.60
C ASN A 401 -13.15 29.62 6.84
N THR A 402 -12.59 29.18 7.96
CA THR A 402 -12.50 30.09 9.11
C THR A 402 -11.73 31.31 8.67
N PRO A 403 -12.28 32.51 8.86
CA PRO A 403 -11.60 33.73 8.45
C PRO A 403 -10.26 33.87 9.16
N THR A 404 -9.20 33.52 8.44
CA THR A 404 -7.81 33.61 8.92
C THR A 404 -7.26 35.03 8.77
N ASP A 405 -7.95 35.90 8.00
CA ASP A 405 -7.56 37.29 7.80
C ASP A 405 -7.88 38.13 9.04
N LEU A 406 -6.97 38.05 9.98
CA LEU A 406 -6.98 38.87 11.19
C LEU A 406 -6.01 40.07 11.09
N ASP A 407 -5.68 40.48 9.85
CA ASP A 407 -4.63 41.46 9.59
C ASP A 407 -4.96 42.86 10.13
N THR A 408 -6.24 43.22 10.13
CA THR A 408 -6.72 44.46 10.70
C THR A 408 -7.71 44.24 11.83
N GLU A 409 -7.88 45.23 12.71
CA GLU A 409 -8.88 45.17 13.80
C GLU A 409 -10.32 45.14 13.27
N GLU A 410 -10.58 45.76 12.15
CA GLU A 410 -11.90 45.78 11.51
C GLU A 410 -12.24 44.40 10.95
N GLN A 411 -11.29 43.75 10.26
CA GLN A 411 -11.45 42.38 9.75
C GLN A 411 -11.63 41.39 10.90
N ALA A 412 -10.79 41.45 11.93
CA ALA A 412 -10.89 40.59 13.10
C ALA A 412 -12.27 40.74 13.78
N THR A 413 -12.77 41.96 13.98
CA THR A 413 -14.07 42.21 14.58
C THR A 413 -15.22 41.71 13.70
N GLY A 414 -15.15 41.96 12.38
CA GLY A 414 -16.14 41.47 11.42
C GLY A 414 -16.20 39.94 11.37
N ASN A 415 -15.05 39.29 11.46
CA ASN A 415 -14.94 37.83 11.45
C ASN A 415 -15.51 37.21 12.74
N MET A 416 -15.30 37.82 13.91
CA MET A 416 -15.91 37.37 15.17
C MET A 416 -17.44 37.43 15.11
N VAL A 417 -18.01 38.52 14.61
CA VAL A 417 -19.47 38.67 14.45
C VAL A 417 -20.04 37.64 13.47
N ARG A 418 -19.38 37.46 12.35
CA ARG A 418 -19.80 36.50 11.32
C ARG A 418 -19.75 35.04 11.85
N MET A 419 -18.68 34.67 12.54
CA MET A 419 -18.55 33.33 13.10
C MET A 419 -19.60 33.08 14.19
N ARG A 420 -19.86 34.04 15.07
CA ARG A 420 -20.87 33.85 16.10
C ARG A 420 -22.27 33.69 15.50
N ARG A 421 -22.62 34.48 14.48
CA ARG A 421 -23.88 34.32 13.73
C ARG A 421 -24.00 32.96 13.06
N TYR A 422 -22.90 32.45 12.49
CA TYR A 422 -22.84 31.10 11.91
C TYR A 422 -23.10 30.02 12.96
N LEU A 423 -22.47 30.11 14.12
CA LEU A 423 -22.69 29.21 15.24
C LEU A 423 -24.13 29.30 15.78
N ASP A 424 -24.70 30.52 15.91
CA ASP A 424 -26.11 30.70 16.30
C ASP A 424 -27.08 29.99 15.33
N HIS A 425 -26.78 29.99 14.04
CA HIS A 425 -27.60 29.29 13.06
C HIS A 425 -27.42 27.77 13.17
N ALA A 426 -26.18 27.29 13.27
CA ALA A 426 -25.89 25.89 13.47
C ALA A 426 -26.61 25.31 14.70
N GLU A 427 -26.59 26.04 15.83
CA GLU A 427 -27.29 25.64 17.06
C GLU A 427 -28.80 25.48 16.82
N ARG A 428 -29.45 26.48 16.15
CA ARG A 428 -30.87 26.38 15.83
C ARG A 428 -31.23 25.16 15.00
N ARG A 429 -30.28 24.66 14.19
CA ARG A 429 -30.46 23.47 13.34
C ARG A 429 -29.98 22.17 14.02
N GLY A 430 -29.53 22.24 15.27
CA GLY A 430 -29.01 21.08 16.01
C GLY A 430 -27.64 20.58 15.50
N LEU A 431 -26.89 21.45 14.82
CA LEU A 431 -25.56 21.15 14.31
C LEU A 431 -24.48 21.63 15.27
N LYS A 432 -23.43 20.85 15.41
CA LYS A 432 -22.16 21.28 16.01
C LYS A 432 -21.20 21.73 14.91
N VAL A 433 -20.20 22.52 15.28
CA VAL A 433 -19.20 23.06 14.35
C VAL A 433 -17.79 22.79 14.85
N LEU A 434 -17.01 22.11 14.04
CA LEU A 434 -15.56 21.97 14.21
C LEU A 434 -14.92 23.02 13.30
N ILE A 435 -14.12 23.93 13.85
CA ILE A 435 -13.57 25.08 13.14
C ILE A 435 -12.13 24.81 12.74
N GLN A 436 -11.82 24.92 11.45
CA GLN A 436 -10.45 24.83 10.97
C GLN A 436 -9.72 26.16 11.16
N ILE A 437 -8.57 26.11 11.81
CA ILE A 437 -7.73 27.27 12.10
C ILE A 437 -6.30 27.11 11.53
N GLY A 438 -6.19 26.41 10.41
CA GLY A 438 -4.93 25.89 9.83
C GLY A 438 -3.85 26.94 9.56
N GLY A 439 -4.19 28.19 9.24
CA GLY A 439 -3.21 29.25 9.01
C GLY A 439 -2.56 29.84 10.27
N TRP A 440 -3.13 29.59 11.44
CA TRP A 440 -2.77 30.32 12.68
C TRP A 440 -1.45 29.87 13.31
N TYR A 441 -0.97 28.67 12.99
CA TYR A 441 0.35 28.21 13.46
C TYR A 441 1.49 29.14 13.02
N GLY A 442 1.34 29.85 11.90
CA GLY A 442 2.33 30.79 11.38
C GLY A 442 2.69 31.91 12.36
N GLY A 443 1.70 32.47 13.05
CA GLY A 443 1.92 33.46 14.12
C GLY A 443 2.74 32.88 15.27
N HIS A 444 2.43 31.63 15.67
CA HIS A 444 3.18 30.93 16.72
C HIS A 444 4.58 30.51 16.29
N LEU A 445 4.79 30.20 15.02
CA LEU A 445 6.11 29.89 14.45
C LEU A 445 7.01 31.12 14.46
N ARG A 446 6.48 32.29 14.06
CA ARG A 446 7.22 33.57 14.03
C ARG A 446 7.30 34.27 15.38
N GLY A 447 6.48 33.89 16.36
CA GLY A 447 6.36 34.58 17.64
C GLY A 447 5.68 35.96 17.52
N ASP A 448 4.73 36.10 16.58
CA ASP A 448 4.01 37.34 16.32
C ASP A 448 2.95 37.60 17.42
N ALA A 449 3.32 38.42 18.39
CA ALA A 449 2.47 38.74 19.54
C ALA A 449 1.16 39.45 19.14
N VAL A 450 1.14 40.23 18.06
CA VAL A 450 -0.05 40.97 17.61
C VAL A 450 -1.04 39.98 16.98
N GLU A 451 -0.57 39.13 16.10
CA GLU A 451 -1.37 38.06 15.48
C GLU A 451 -1.92 37.11 16.55
N ILE A 452 -1.09 36.65 17.47
CA ILE A 452 -1.48 35.75 18.57
C ILE A 452 -2.56 36.43 19.45
N ALA A 453 -2.44 37.72 19.75
CA ALA A 453 -3.43 38.42 20.53
C ALA A 453 -4.80 38.57 19.80
N ARG A 454 -4.79 38.69 18.46
CA ARG A 454 -6.03 38.69 17.66
C ARG A 454 -6.68 37.33 17.64
N GLN A 455 -5.90 36.26 17.47
CA GLN A 455 -6.34 34.85 17.56
C GLN A 455 -7.00 34.60 18.94
N GLN A 456 -6.37 35.03 20.01
CA GLN A 456 -6.92 34.91 21.38
C GLN A 456 -8.28 35.58 21.51
N ARG A 457 -8.43 36.82 21.02
CA ARG A 457 -9.72 37.51 21.05
C ARG A 457 -10.79 36.80 20.25
N PHE A 458 -10.45 36.29 19.08
CA PHE A 458 -11.37 35.51 18.26
C PHE A 458 -11.87 34.26 19.02
N ILE A 459 -10.96 33.44 19.57
CA ILE A 459 -11.34 32.24 20.34
C ILE A 459 -12.21 32.60 21.52
N ARG A 460 -11.84 33.60 22.32
CA ARG A 460 -12.64 34.07 23.46
C ARG A 460 -14.02 34.60 23.09
N SER A 461 -14.22 35.04 21.84
CA SER A 461 -15.54 35.49 21.37
C SER A 461 -16.52 34.37 21.05
N ILE A 462 -16.04 33.11 20.92
CA ILE A 462 -16.83 31.95 20.46
C ILE A 462 -16.73 30.73 21.37
N CYS A 463 -15.76 30.64 22.27
CA CYS A 463 -15.47 29.42 23.04
C CYS A 463 -16.59 29.03 24.03
N ASP A 464 -17.48 29.97 24.37
CA ASP A 464 -18.67 29.72 25.21
C ASP A 464 -19.89 29.24 24.40
N HIS A 465 -19.79 29.20 23.05
CA HIS A 465 -20.94 28.92 22.22
C HIS A 465 -21.30 27.41 22.19
N PRO A 466 -22.57 27.02 22.45
CA PRO A 466 -22.97 25.63 22.57
C PRO A 466 -22.82 24.81 21.27
N ALA A 467 -22.86 25.46 20.10
CA ALA A 467 -22.60 24.78 18.83
C ALA A 467 -21.12 24.51 18.56
N LEU A 468 -20.19 25.17 19.26
CA LEU A 468 -18.77 24.90 19.05
C LEU A 468 -18.41 23.52 19.56
N PHE A 469 -17.85 22.66 18.68
CA PHE A 469 -17.40 21.32 19.02
C PHE A 469 -15.89 21.26 19.27
N GLY A 470 -15.12 22.10 18.59
CA GLY A 470 -13.67 22.14 18.75
C GLY A 470 -12.94 22.80 17.60
N TYR A 471 -11.66 22.50 17.50
CA TYR A 471 -10.71 23.15 16.59
C TYR A 471 -9.94 22.10 15.79
N GLN A 472 -9.91 22.30 14.48
CA GLN A 472 -9.01 21.56 13.60
C GLN A 472 -7.76 22.40 13.35
N LEU A 473 -6.61 21.91 13.78
CA LEU A 473 -5.35 22.65 13.69
C LEU A 473 -4.84 22.77 12.27
N TYR A 474 -5.03 21.72 11.46
CA TYR A 474 -4.56 21.71 10.09
C TYR A 474 -5.25 20.61 9.25
N ASP A 475 -5.22 20.81 7.93
CA ASP A 475 -5.68 19.85 6.93
C ASP A 475 -4.45 19.29 6.21
N GLU A 476 -4.27 17.97 6.28
CA GLU A 476 -3.13 17.25 5.69
C GLU A 476 -1.75 17.83 6.10
N PRO A 477 -1.44 17.86 7.42
CA PRO A 477 -0.23 18.49 7.93
C PRO A 477 1.07 17.82 7.45
N GLU A 478 1.02 16.57 7.03
CA GLU A 478 2.13 15.83 6.48
C GLU A 478 2.67 16.44 5.18
N TYR A 479 1.81 17.06 4.36
CA TYR A 479 2.24 17.76 3.14
C TYR A 479 2.92 19.12 3.44
N ALA A 480 2.45 19.83 4.47
CA ALA A 480 3.04 21.10 4.85
C ALA A 480 4.50 20.97 5.30
N ALA A 481 4.87 19.82 5.83
CA ALA A 481 6.24 19.50 6.22
C ALA A 481 7.14 19.04 5.06
N GLY A 482 6.60 18.90 3.82
CA GLY A 482 7.33 18.52 2.62
C GLY A 482 7.38 17.02 2.32
N GLY A 483 6.71 16.17 3.11
CA GLY A 483 6.48 14.73 2.83
C GLY A 483 7.73 13.84 2.71
N GLY A 484 8.93 14.38 2.88
CA GLY A 484 10.18 13.67 2.67
C GLY A 484 10.83 13.16 3.97
N LEU A 485 11.73 12.18 3.80
CA LEU A 485 12.49 11.57 4.91
C LEU A 485 13.87 12.20 5.12
N GLY A 486 14.21 13.26 4.40
CA GLY A 486 15.49 13.96 4.49
C GLY A 486 15.67 14.69 5.83
N VAL A 487 16.93 14.93 6.24
CA VAL A 487 17.26 15.59 7.52
C VAL A 487 16.62 16.99 7.62
N GLU A 488 16.58 17.74 6.53
CA GLU A 488 15.99 19.07 6.47
C GLU A 488 14.46 19.03 6.56
N GLU A 489 13.83 18.05 5.92
CA GLU A 489 12.38 17.84 5.97
C GLU A 489 11.96 17.39 7.37
N GLN A 490 12.71 16.49 8.00
CA GLN A 490 12.47 16.12 9.39
C GLN A 490 12.68 17.31 10.37
N ARG A 491 13.62 18.22 10.07
CA ARG A 491 13.76 19.45 10.84
C ARG A 491 12.54 20.33 10.71
N ARG A 492 12.07 20.56 9.46
CA ARG A 492 10.85 21.34 9.18
C ARG A 492 9.62 20.72 9.83
N LEU A 493 9.50 19.40 9.77
CA LEU A 493 8.42 18.67 10.44
C LEU A 493 8.39 18.95 11.95
N ARG A 494 9.56 18.81 12.63
CA ARG A 494 9.64 19.11 14.07
C ARG A 494 9.32 20.55 14.40
N GLU A 495 9.76 21.51 13.59
CA GLU A 495 9.41 22.94 13.77
C GLU A 495 7.93 23.18 13.59
N PHE A 496 7.33 22.55 12.60
CA PHE A 496 5.89 22.65 12.31
C PHE A 496 5.05 22.03 13.44
N VAL A 497 5.36 20.79 13.85
CA VAL A 497 4.70 20.14 15.01
C VAL A 497 4.88 20.99 16.28
N GLY A 498 6.06 21.54 16.49
CA GLY A 498 6.32 22.45 17.61
C GLY A 498 5.48 23.73 17.57
N ALA A 499 5.19 24.26 16.38
CA ALA A 499 4.30 25.40 16.22
C ALA A 499 2.83 25.03 16.49
N LEU A 500 2.39 23.87 16.01
CA LEU A 500 1.05 23.35 16.33
C LEU A 500 0.87 23.08 17.82
N ASP A 501 1.89 22.57 18.51
CA ASP A 501 1.81 22.37 19.96
C ASP A 501 1.73 23.70 20.74
N LYS A 502 2.45 24.73 20.28
CA LYS A 502 2.28 26.08 20.86
C LYS A 502 0.85 26.60 20.65
N LEU A 503 0.29 26.47 19.44
CA LEU A 503 -1.09 26.86 19.14
C LEU A 503 -2.06 26.07 20.02
N ARG A 504 -1.91 24.74 20.15
CA ARG A 504 -2.72 23.89 21.02
C ARG A 504 -2.71 24.37 22.47
N ARG A 505 -1.51 24.64 23.02
CA ARG A 505 -1.39 25.16 24.39
C ARG A 505 -2.09 26.50 24.55
N SER A 506 -1.96 27.41 23.59
CA SER A 506 -2.66 28.67 23.57
C SER A 506 -4.16 28.49 23.51
N LEU A 507 -4.69 27.59 22.70
CA LEU A 507 -6.11 27.25 22.66
C LEU A 507 -6.61 26.77 24.03
N ARG A 508 -5.87 25.85 24.69
CA ARG A 508 -6.24 25.36 26.04
C ARG A 508 -6.19 26.45 27.12
N GLU A 509 -5.37 27.50 26.95
CA GLU A 509 -5.31 28.66 27.83
C GLU A 509 -6.47 29.65 27.55
N TRP A 510 -6.81 29.85 26.26
CA TRP A 510 -7.79 30.85 25.85
C TRP A 510 -9.22 30.35 25.97
N ASP A 511 -9.43 29.05 25.81
CA ASP A 511 -10.71 28.37 25.89
C ASP A 511 -10.79 27.57 27.20
N PRO A 512 -11.67 28.02 28.14
CA PRO A 512 -11.80 27.34 29.42
C PRO A 512 -12.48 25.96 29.35
N ASN A 513 -13.09 25.63 28.21
CA ASN A 513 -13.70 24.31 28.00
C ASN A 513 -12.68 23.32 27.45
N ASP A 514 -12.07 22.52 28.33
CA ASP A 514 -11.08 21.51 28.01
C ASP A 514 -11.64 20.32 27.18
N ARG A 515 -12.97 20.23 27.03
CA ARG A 515 -13.65 19.20 26.24
C ARG A 515 -13.75 19.52 24.76
N HIS A 516 -13.53 20.80 24.34
CA HIS A 516 -13.47 21.11 22.92
C HIS A 516 -12.37 20.32 22.25
N LEU A 517 -12.75 19.56 21.19
CA LEU A 517 -11.85 18.66 20.49
C LEU A 517 -10.74 19.42 19.76
N ILE A 518 -9.52 18.92 19.84
CA ILE A 518 -8.40 19.39 19.01
C ILE A 518 -8.00 18.25 18.07
N SER A 519 -8.07 18.50 16.76
CA SER A 519 -7.86 17.49 15.73
C SER A 519 -7.08 18.00 14.52
N VAL A 520 -6.70 17.07 13.65
CA VAL A 520 -6.19 17.29 12.28
C VAL A 520 -6.83 16.29 11.34
N VAL A 521 -6.72 16.53 10.04
CA VAL A 521 -7.01 15.51 9.01
C VAL A 521 -5.70 15.01 8.45
N PHE A 522 -5.51 13.70 8.37
CA PHE A 522 -4.40 13.05 7.69
C PHE A 522 -4.86 12.40 6.40
N ASN A 523 -4.08 12.53 5.33
CA ASN A 523 -4.34 11.88 4.05
C ASN A 523 -3.30 10.81 3.74
N LEU A 524 -2.04 11.15 3.85
CA LEU A 524 -0.97 10.24 3.48
C LEU A 524 -0.65 9.20 4.55
N VAL A 525 -0.19 8.09 4.00
CA VAL A 525 0.49 7.05 4.73
C VAL A 525 1.92 7.01 4.21
N PRO A 526 2.95 7.13 5.04
CA PRO A 526 3.23 6.20 6.11
C PRO A 526 3.04 6.81 7.50
N LEU A 527 2.68 5.95 8.42
CA LEU A 527 2.49 6.23 9.84
C LEU A 527 3.62 6.90 10.56
N SER A 528 4.85 6.72 10.10
CA SER A 528 6.01 7.39 10.72
C SER A 528 5.85 8.91 10.73
N SER A 529 5.03 9.48 9.82
CA SER A 529 4.71 10.90 9.82
C SER A 529 3.61 11.30 10.81
N TRP A 530 2.70 10.39 11.18
CA TRP A 530 1.61 10.69 12.11
C TRP A 530 2.06 10.70 13.57
N THR A 531 2.99 9.81 13.93
CA THR A 531 3.45 9.62 15.32
C THR A 531 3.95 10.91 15.95
N ASP A 532 4.56 11.80 15.18
CA ASP A 532 5.05 13.08 15.66
C ASP A 532 3.90 14.06 16.04
N PHE A 533 2.73 13.91 15.41
CA PHE A 533 1.56 14.76 15.66
C PHE A 533 0.66 14.25 16.78
N LEU A 534 0.61 12.93 17.01
CA LEU A 534 -0.35 12.33 17.96
C LEU A 534 -0.28 12.92 19.38
N PRO A 535 0.89 13.30 19.95
CA PRO A 535 0.96 13.92 21.27
C PRO A 535 0.30 15.28 21.39
N VAL A 536 0.01 15.95 20.25
CA VAL A 536 -0.58 17.31 20.24
C VAL A 536 -2.06 17.33 19.87
N LEU A 537 -2.71 16.16 19.81
CA LEU A 537 -4.10 16.00 19.37
C LEU A 537 -4.96 15.32 20.45
N ASP A 538 -6.27 15.50 20.34
CA ASP A 538 -7.26 14.71 21.08
C ASP A 538 -7.85 13.60 20.20
N SER A 539 -7.88 13.79 18.89
CA SER A 539 -8.30 12.84 17.86
C SER A 539 -7.85 13.33 16.48
N PHE A 540 -8.18 12.57 15.44
CA PHE A 540 -7.91 12.96 14.06
C PHE A 540 -8.94 12.35 13.11
N GLN A 541 -9.05 12.94 11.92
CA GLN A 541 -9.76 12.35 10.79
C GLN A 541 -8.74 11.72 9.83
N VAL A 542 -9.17 10.72 9.10
CA VAL A 542 -8.37 10.11 8.05
C VAL A 542 -9.09 10.28 6.73
N ASP A 543 -8.47 11.04 5.85
CA ASP A 543 -9.01 11.42 4.56
C ASP A 543 -8.58 10.44 3.47
N ARG A 544 -9.53 9.84 2.76
CA ARG A 544 -9.29 8.90 1.67
C ARG A 544 -10.32 9.03 0.56
N TYR A 545 -9.82 9.10 -0.67
CA TYR A 545 -10.63 9.21 -1.88
C TYR A 545 -10.43 7.95 -2.76
N PRO A 546 -11.00 6.81 -2.37
CA PRO A 546 -10.65 5.52 -2.96
C PRO A 546 -11.32 5.24 -4.31
N LEU A 547 -12.22 6.09 -4.80
CA LEU A 547 -13.04 5.82 -5.98
C LEU A 547 -12.59 6.68 -7.17
N ASP A 548 -11.54 6.22 -7.83
CA ASP A 548 -11.00 6.83 -9.04
C ASP A 548 -11.74 6.36 -10.30
N LYS A 549 -11.91 7.24 -11.27
CA LYS A 549 -12.54 6.93 -12.55
C LYS A 549 -11.55 6.43 -13.60
N GLU A 550 -10.33 6.91 -13.53
CA GLU A 550 -9.22 6.50 -14.41
C GLU A 550 -7.90 6.78 -13.70
N GLN A 551 -7.16 5.78 -13.49
CA GLN A 551 -5.91 5.72 -12.76
C GLN A 551 -4.72 6.47 -13.29
N ALA A 552 -4.91 7.52 -14.02
CA ALA A 552 -3.86 8.18 -14.75
C ALA A 552 -2.75 8.82 -13.87
N TYR A 553 -3.01 9.10 -12.59
CA TYR A 553 -2.04 9.87 -11.81
C TYR A 553 -1.09 9.07 -10.92
N PHE A 554 -1.43 7.82 -10.53
CA PHE A 554 -0.58 7.00 -9.67
C PHE A 554 -0.49 5.53 -10.09
N GLY A 555 -0.87 5.17 -11.31
CA GLY A 555 -0.78 3.80 -11.83
C GLY A 555 -1.69 2.79 -11.12
N HIS A 556 -2.71 3.24 -10.44
CA HIS A 556 -3.58 2.40 -9.65
C HIS A 556 -4.92 2.19 -10.35
N ARG A 557 -5.10 1.06 -11.01
CA ARG A 557 -6.42 0.61 -11.46
C ARG A 557 -7.23 0.12 -10.28
N GLY A 558 -8.31 0.84 -9.97
CA GLY A 558 -9.60 0.47 -9.41
C GLY A 558 -9.71 -0.37 -8.15
N ASP A 559 -8.65 -0.97 -7.64
CA ASP A 559 -8.79 -1.99 -6.60
C ASP A 559 -8.42 -1.52 -5.19
N TRP A 560 -8.06 -0.29 -5.05
CA TRP A 560 -7.87 0.33 -3.73
C TRP A 560 -9.19 0.55 -3.03
N GLY A 561 -10.23 0.74 -3.77
CA GLY A 561 -11.60 0.81 -3.37
C GLY A 561 -11.85 1.18 -1.91
N PRO A 562 -13.04 1.02 -1.47
CA PRO A 562 -13.47 1.33 -0.12
C PRO A 562 -12.66 0.66 1.02
N LEU A 563 -11.96 -0.46 0.75
CA LEU A 563 -11.12 -1.19 1.71
C LEU A 563 -9.98 -0.35 2.29
N MET A 564 -9.46 0.61 1.52
CA MET A 564 -8.40 1.51 1.97
C MET A 564 -8.82 2.31 3.21
N MET A 565 -10.11 2.63 3.33
CA MET A 565 -10.64 3.32 4.51
C MET A 565 -10.53 2.45 5.76
N ALA A 566 -10.95 1.17 5.68
CA ALA A 566 -10.84 0.23 6.80
C ALA A 566 -9.40 0.09 7.29
N TRP A 567 -8.43 0.02 6.39
CA TRP A 567 -7.02 -0.05 6.77
C TRP A 567 -6.52 1.19 7.47
N SER A 568 -6.80 2.35 6.89
CA SER A 568 -6.37 3.62 7.48
C SER A 568 -6.95 3.79 8.88
N MET A 569 -8.19 3.37 9.07
CA MET A 569 -8.86 3.43 10.37
C MET A 569 -8.32 2.41 11.36
N HIS A 570 -8.10 1.16 10.94
CA HIS A 570 -7.44 0.14 11.78
C HIS A 570 -6.11 0.63 12.31
N HIS A 571 -5.34 1.23 11.44
CA HIS A 571 -4.04 1.75 11.78
C HIS A 571 -4.11 2.93 12.75
N GLY A 572 -5.01 3.90 12.48
CA GLY A 572 -5.26 4.99 13.42
C GLY A 572 -5.73 4.51 14.79
N ALA A 573 -6.59 3.48 14.83
CA ALA A 573 -7.06 2.89 16.08
C ALA A 573 -5.95 2.14 16.84
N THR A 574 -5.00 1.52 16.14
CA THR A 574 -3.83 0.86 16.74
C THR A 574 -2.95 1.86 17.50
N ALA A 575 -2.77 3.06 16.97
CA ALA A 575 -1.99 4.11 17.60
C ALA A 575 -2.53 4.55 18.97
N LEU A 576 -3.82 4.30 19.25
CA LEU A 576 -4.42 4.62 20.56
C LEU A 576 -3.81 3.82 21.71
N ALA A 577 -3.20 2.67 21.44
CA ALA A 577 -2.59 1.85 22.51
C ALA A 577 -1.45 2.62 23.20
N ASP A 578 -0.65 3.33 22.43
CA ASP A 578 0.51 4.08 22.92
C ASP A 578 0.17 5.53 23.32
N HIS A 579 -1.05 5.99 23.03
CA HIS A 579 -1.50 7.35 23.28
C HIS A 579 -2.84 7.38 24.06
N PRO A 580 -2.82 7.19 25.38
CA PRO A 580 -4.03 7.05 26.20
C PRO A 580 -4.92 8.30 26.22
N GLY A 581 -4.41 9.46 25.84
CA GLY A 581 -5.19 10.72 25.72
C GLY A 581 -6.03 10.82 24.46
N LEU A 582 -5.71 10.04 23.40
CA LEU A 582 -6.40 10.10 22.13
C LEU A 582 -7.75 9.39 22.16
N ARG A 583 -8.72 9.95 21.45
CA ARG A 583 -10.00 9.35 21.09
C ARG A 583 -9.92 8.69 19.73
N ASN A 584 -10.85 7.78 19.44
CA ASN A 584 -10.88 7.06 18.18
C ASN A 584 -10.89 8.00 16.98
N PRO A 585 -10.14 7.68 15.91
CA PRO A 585 -10.15 8.44 14.68
C PRO A 585 -11.49 8.33 13.95
N ALA A 586 -11.81 9.33 13.12
CA ALA A 586 -13.00 9.31 12.28
C ALA A 586 -12.63 9.21 10.78
N PRO A 587 -13.31 8.36 9.99
CA PRO A 587 -13.12 8.33 8.54
C PRO A 587 -13.63 9.63 7.91
N CYS A 588 -12.84 10.21 7.01
CA CYS A 588 -13.27 11.24 6.09
C CYS A 588 -13.38 10.61 4.70
N MET A 589 -14.60 10.34 4.29
CA MET A 589 -14.89 9.57 3.09
C MET A 589 -15.15 10.47 1.89
N GLN A 590 -14.92 9.94 0.70
CA GLN A 590 -15.26 10.61 -0.54
C GLN A 590 -16.79 10.88 -0.59
N GLY A 591 -17.15 12.16 -0.57
CA GLY A 591 -18.55 12.59 -0.68
C GLY A 591 -18.98 13.02 -2.07
N VAL A 592 -18.05 13.24 -3.01
CA VAL A 592 -18.34 13.72 -4.37
C VAL A 592 -17.35 13.16 -5.39
N GLY A 593 -17.80 13.04 -6.65
CA GLY A 593 -16.90 12.82 -7.79
C GLY A 593 -16.25 14.14 -8.22
N TRP A 594 -14.97 14.13 -8.52
CA TRP A 594 -14.23 15.32 -8.92
C TRP A 594 -14.05 15.40 -10.43
N LEU A 595 -14.61 16.43 -11.07
CA LEU A 595 -14.36 16.80 -12.47
C LEU A 595 -13.59 18.14 -12.49
N HIS A 596 -12.34 18.15 -12.76
CA HIS A 596 -11.58 19.37 -13.03
C HIS A 596 -11.78 19.79 -14.50
N THR A 597 -12.61 20.82 -14.75
CA THR A 597 -12.92 21.27 -16.13
C THR A 597 -12.05 22.43 -16.61
N GLU A 598 -11.36 23.14 -15.72
CA GLU A 598 -10.60 24.33 -16.08
C GLU A 598 -9.15 24.09 -16.54
N SER A 599 -8.57 22.93 -16.23
CA SER A 599 -7.18 22.59 -16.59
C SER A 599 -7.03 21.54 -17.68
N GLY A 600 -8.13 21.11 -18.31
CA GLY A 600 -8.09 20.07 -19.35
C GLY A 600 -7.85 18.64 -18.83
N VAL A 601 -7.75 18.44 -17.52
CA VAL A 601 -7.69 17.13 -16.89
C VAL A 601 -9.13 16.68 -16.63
N LEU A 602 -9.62 15.74 -17.42
CA LEU A 602 -10.90 15.08 -17.23
C LEU A 602 -10.89 14.37 -15.88
N GLY A 603 -11.97 14.57 -15.12
CA GLY A 603 -12.11 14.16 -13.73
C GLY A 603 -11.72 12.73 -13.41
N LEU A 604 -10.96 12.60 -12.36
CA LEU A 604 -10.33 11.38 -11.92
C LEU A 604 -11.22 10.55 -10.98
N TRP A 605 -12.20 11.17 -10.31
CA TRP A 605 -13.04 10.49 -9.32
C TRP A 605 -14.51 10.50 -9.72
N ARG A 606 -15.16 9.34 -9.59
CA ARG A 606 -16.60 9.21 -9.76
C ARG A 606 -17.33 9.38 -8.44
N ASP A 607 -18.62 9.66 -8.55
CA ASP A 607 -19.51 9.66 -7.39
C ASP A 607 -19.57 8.26 -6.76
N PRO A 608 -19.46 8.14 -5.42
CA PRO A 608 -19.60 6.86 -4.74
C PRO A 608 -21.05 6.32 -4.84
N LEU A 609 -21.17 5.01 -5.01
CA LEU A 609 -22.43 4.31 -4.84
C LEU A 609 -22.82 4.25 -3.36
N TYR A 610 -24.09 4.06 -3.06
CA TYR A 610 -24.57 3.92 -1.69
C TYR A 610 -23.84 2.78 -0.95
N GLU A 611 -23.70 1.64 -1.60
CA GLU A 611 -23.05 0.45 -1.07
C GLU A 611 -21.57 0.69 -0.72
N GLU A 612 -20.88 1.44 -1.55
CA GLU A 612 -19.47 1.81 -1.31
C GLU A 612 -19.34 2.78 -0.11
N THR A 613 -20.21 3.78 -0.05
CA THR A 613 -20.25 4.71 1.08
C THR A 613 -20.62 4.01 2.38
N ARG A 614 -21.58 3.09 2.32
CA ARG A 614 -22.01 2.25 3.43
C ARG A 614 -20.88 1.35 3.92
N TYR A 615 -20.18 0.69 2.99
CA TYR A 615 -19.04 -0.14 3.33
C TYR A 615 -17.92 0.66 4.02
N MET A 616 -17.52 1.81 3.46
CA MET A 616 -16.48 2.66 4.06
C MET A 616 -16.83 3.06 5.51
N ALA A 617 -18.09 3.40 5.76
CA ALA A 617 -18.54 3.77 7.10
C ALA A 617 -18.46 2.60 8.09
N TYR A 618 -19.09 1.48 7.76
CA TYR A 618 -19.22 0.36 8.69
C TYR A 618 -17.93 -0.45 8.85
N SER A 619 -17.17 -0.65 7.78
CA SER A 619 -15.85 -1.28 7.89
C SER A 619 -14.92 -0.47 8.80
N SER A 620 -14.98 0.86 8.72
CA SER A 620 -14.26 1.75 9.64
C SER A 620 -14.68 1.54 11.09
N LEU A 621 -15.98 1.43 11.37
CA LEU A 621 -16.48 1.20 12.72
C LEU A 621 -16.02 -0.14 13.29
N THR A 622 -16.00 -1.20 12.49
CA THR A 622 -15.59 -2.54 12.95
C THR A 622 -14.11 -2.62 13.32
N VAL A 623 -13.28 -1.72 12.78
CA VAL A 623 -11.82 -1.65 13.03
C VAL A 623 -11.41 -0.51 13.98
N GLY A 624 -12.35 0.09 14.68
CA GLY A 624 -12.08 1.08 15.72
C GLY A 624 -12.24 2.53 15.30
N GLY A 625 -12.88 2.82 14.18
CA GLY A 625 -13.30 4.17 13.80
C GLY A 625 -14.49 4.67 14.60
N TRP A 626 -14.67 6.00 14.71
CA TRP A 626 -15.78 6.61 15.38
C TRP A 626 -16.33 7.81 14.63
N GLY A 627 -17.52 7.69 14.05
CA GLY A 627 -18.17 8.73 13.26
C GLY A 627 -17.95 8.56 11.76
N VAL A 628 -18.42 9.52 11.00
CA VAL A 628 -18.32 9.60 9.55
C VAL A 628 -18.23 11.05 9.12
N PHE A 629 -17.24 11.38 8.34
CA PHE A 629 -17.10 12.66 7.65
C PHE A 629 -17.21 12.43 6.15
N HIS A 630 -17.83 13.35 5.44
CA HIS A 630 -17.91 13.37 3.98
C HIS A 630 -17.15 14.56 3.41
N TRP A 631 -16.18 14.33 2.57
CA TRP A 631 -15.47 15.33 1.82
C TRP A 631 -16.09 15.40 0.41
N ILE A 632 -16.45 16.46 -0.15
CA ILE A 632 -16.56 17.86 0.26
C ILE A 632 -17.87 18.41 -0.30
N ARG A 633 -18.43 19.39 0.37
CA ARG A 633 -19.63 20.08 -0.12
C ARG A 633 -19.23 21.41 -0.79
N LYS A 634 -19.80 21.67 -2.00
CA LYS A 634 -19.64 22.95 -2.74
C LYS A 634 -18.21 23.38 -3.11
N PHE A 635 -17.38 22.50 -3.57
CA PHE A 635 -16.12 22.92 -4.18
C PHE A 635 -16.32 23.37 -5.64
N GLY A 636 -16.86 24.59 -5.85
CA GLY A 636 -17.05 25.20 -7.17
C GLY A 636 -18.14 24.58 -8.04
N ARG A 637 -19.05 23.75 -7.49
CA ARG A 637 -20.10 23.02 -8.21
C ARG A 637 -21.40 22.87 -7.43
N PRO A 638 -22.54 22.70 -8.12
CA PRO A 638 -23.73 22.17 -7.49
C PRO A 638 -23.48 20.74 -6.96
N ASP A 639 -23.94 20.49 -5.75
CA ASP A 639 -23.91 19.15 -5.15
C ASP A 639 -24.65 18.13 -6.03
N SER A 640 -24.11 16.92 -6.17
CA SER A 640 -24.79 15.83 -6.85
C SER A 640 -26.04 15.39 -6.06
N PRO A 641 -27.25 15.47 -6.62
CA PRO A 641 -28.45 15.02 -5.92
C PRO A 641 -28.40 13.54 -5.52
N VAL A 642 -27.67 12.72 -6.28
CA VAL A 642 -27.51 11.29 -6.01
C VAL A 642 -26.67 11.07 -4.76
N ILE A 643 -25.56 11.81 -4.63
CA ILE A 643 -24.67 11.73 -3.45
C ILE A 643 -25.43 12.20 -2.19
N LEU A 644 -26.09 13.36 -2.26
CA LEU A 644 -26.82 13.88 -1.12
C LEU A 644 -27.89 12.89 -0.64
N LYS A 645 -28.59 12.23 -1.57
CA LYS A 645 -29.54 11.17 -1.24
C LYS A 645 -28.85 9.97 -0.59
N ASN A 646 -27.71 9.54 -1.11
CA ASN A 646 -26.97 8.39 -0.58
C ASN A 646 -26.43 8.69 0.82
N VAL A 647 -25.87 9.86 1.05
CA VAL A 647 -25.40 10.30 2.36
C VAL A 647 -26.55 10.42 3.34
N GLY A 648 -27.66 11.04 2.96
CA GLY A 648 -28.84 11.14 3.81
C GLY A 648 -29.42 9.78 4.21
N ARG A 649 -29.43 8.81 3.28
CA ARG A 649 -29.82 7.41 3.55
C ARG A 649 -28.86 6.76 4.55
N LEU A 650 -27.54 6.91 4.38
CA LEU A 650 -26.54 6.39 5.30
C LEU A 650 -26.68 7.02 6.69
N HIS A 651 -26.85 8.34 6.76
CA HIS A 651 -27.04 9.05 8.03
C HIS A 651 -28.28 8.57 8.77
N ALA A 652 -29.38 8.33 8.05
CA ALA A 652 -30.61 7.78 8.66
C ALA A 652 -30.39 6.38 9.22
N GLU A 653 -29.66 5.50 8.48
CA GLU A 653 -29.30 4.16 8.94
C GLU A 653 -28.41 4.22 10.18
N LEU A 654 -27.35 5.01 10.17
CA LEU A 654 -26.43 5.17 11.32
C LEU A 654 -27.15 5.76 12.55
N ARG A 655 -28.05 6.75 12.34
CA ARG A 655 -28.84 7.31 13.44
C ARG A 655 -29.74 6.26 14.13
N SER A 656 -30.24 5.28 13.39
CA SER A 656 -31.03 4.20 13.99
C SER A 656 -30.21 3.33 14.92
N LEU A 657 -28.88 3.33 14.80
CA LEU A 657 -27.95 2.59 15.65
C LEU A 657 -27.37 3.44 16.80
N PHE A 658 -27.68 4.75 16.91
CA PHE A 658 -27.15 5.59 17.97
C PHE A 658 -27.41 5.05 19.37
N PRO A 659 -28.61 4.53 19.71
CA PRO A 659 -28.84 3.97 21.04
C PRO A 659 -27.88 2.82 21.40
N ALA A 660 -27.54 1.96 20.41
CA ALA A 660 -26.60 0.88 20.60
C ALA A 660 -25.15 1.38 20.66
N LEU A 661 -24.76 2.33 19.78
CA LEU A 661 -23.43 2.92 19.74
C LEU A 661 -23.11 3.68 21.03
N GLU A 662 -24.00 4.55 21.48
CA GLU A 662 -23.82 5.34 22.70
C GLU A 662 -23.73 4.48 23.95
N ARG A 663 -24.51 3.40 24.00
CA ARG A 663 -24.59 2.51 25.16
C ARG A 663 -23.39 1.57 25.28
N SER A 664 -22.91 1.01 24.19
CA SER A 664 -22.05 -0.17 24.22
C SER A 664 -20.78 -0.12 23.41
N TYR A 665 -20.50 0.96 22.70
CA TYR A 665 -19.27 1.06 21.89
C TYR A 665 -17.98 0.93 22.75
N GLU A 666 -17.91 1.60 23.89
CA GLU A 666 -16.74 1.57 24.78
C GLU A 666 -16.51 0.17 25.39
N ARG A 667 -17.58 -0.59 25.58
CA ARG A 667 -17.56 -1.90 26.22
C ARG A 667 -18.48 -2.85 25.48
N PRO A 668 -17.94 -3.61 24.51
CA PRO A 668 -18.74 -4.57 23.77
C PRO A 668 -19.52 -5.49 24.72
N PRO A 669 -20.83 -5.63 24.53
CA PRO A 669 -21.69 -6.34 25.48
C PRO A 669 -21.55 -7.86 25.41
N PHE A 670 -20.99 -8.41 24.33
CA PHE A 670 -20.82 -9.84 24.13
C PHE A 670 -19.63 -10.18 23.26
N GLU A 671 -19.12 -11.42 23.39
CA GLU A 671 -18.03 -11.95 22.59
C GLU A 671 -18.57 -12.54 21.29
N VAL A 672 -17.83 -12.31 20.20
CA VAL A 672 -18.11 -12.86 18.87
C VAL A 672 -16.87 -13.58 18.35
N ARG A 673 -17.07 -14.77 17.77
CA ARG A 673 -16.04 -15.50 17.01
C ARG A 673 -16.59 -15.85 15.65
N HIS A 674 -15.71 -15.98 14.68
CA HIS A 674 -16.02 -16.42 13.34
C HIS A 674 -15.01 -17.46 12.84
N ASN A 675 -15.36 -18.15 11.76
CA ASN A 675 -14.55 -19.24 11.19
C ASN A 675 -13.41 -18.79 10.29
N HIS A 676 -13.21 -17.47 10.13
CA HIS A 676 -12.15 -16.90 9.28
C HIS A 676 -11.08 -16.26 10.14
N GLU A 677 -9.92 -16.91 10.23
CA GLU A 677 -8.74 -16.37 10.93
C GLU A 677 -7.75 -15.69 9.96
N SER A 678 -8.07 -15.67 8.67
CA SER A 678 -7.20 -15.04 7.68
C SER A 678 -7.16 -13.54 7.85
N ILE A 679 -5.98 -13.01 7.64
CA ILE A 679 -5.65 -11.60 7.83
C ILE A 679 -5.19 -11.03 6.50
N THR A 680 -5.90 -10.03 6.01
CA THR A 680 -5.42 -9.22 4.90
C THR A 680 -4.38 -8.25 5.42
N ARG A 681 -3.11 -8.45 5.04
CA ARG A 681 -2.04 -7.50 5.38
C ARG A 681 -2.27 -6.20 4.63
N GLY A 682 -2.33 -5.12 5.39
CA GLY A 682 -2.51 -3.77 4.86
C GLY A 682 -1.27 -3.21 4.19
N PHE A 683 -1.42 -2.04 3.60
CA PHE A 683 -0.39 -1.23 2.94
C PHE A 683 0.83 -0.94 3.82
N LEU A 684 0.70 -1.03 5.15
CA LEU A 684 1.64 -0.51 6.13
C LEU A 684 2.07 -1.52 7.18
N THR A 685 2.35 -2.73 6.88
CA THR A 685 2.74 -3.73 7.89
C THR A 685 1.60 -4.20 8.79
N ASP A 686 0.53 -3.44 8.93
CA ASP A 686 -0.63 -3.80 9.72
C ASP A 686 -1.63 -4.60 8.89
N SER A 687 -2.28 -5.54 9.54
CA SER A 687 -3.20 -6.46 8.89
C SER A 687 -4.60 -6.24 9.42
N VAL A 688 -5.56 -6.11 8.52
CA VAL A 688 -6.98 -6.14 8.86
C VAL A 688 -7.51 -7.55 8.67
N ALA A 689 -8.23 -8.08 9.64
CA ALA A 689 -8.87 -9.37 9.50
C ALA A 689 -9.84 -9.35 8.32
N ASP A 690 -9.90 -10.45 7.56
CA ASP A 690 -10.78 -10.58 6.39
C ASP A 690 -12.24 -10.37 6.80
N ILE A 691 -12.61 -10.87 7.97
CA ILE A 691 -13.90 -10.59 8.59
C ILE A 691 -13.67 -9.80 9.88
N THR A 692 -14.33 -8.67 10.01
CA THR A 692 -14.31 -7.85 11.23
C THR A 692 -15.72 -7.69 11.77
N THR A 693 -15.82 -7.61 13.10
CA THR A 693 -17.10 -7.56 13.79
C THR A 693 -17.14 -6.46 14.84
N LEU A 694 -18.32 -5.88 15.05
CA LEU A 694 -18.60 -4.97 16.14
C LEU A 694 -19.88 -5.39 16.85
N ALA A 695 -19.74 -5.81 18.11
CA ALA A 695 -20.83 -6.18 18.98
C ALA A 695 -21.34 -4.95 19.74
N LEU A 696 -22.64 -4.68 19.65
CA LEU A 696 -23.35 -3.59 20.31
C LEU A 696 -24.66 -4.11 20.92
N GLU A 697 -25.33 -3.30 21.73
CA GLU A 697 -26.69 -3.58 22.19
C GLU A 697 -27.50 -2.31 22.44
N ASP A 698 -28.78 -2.39 22.15
CA ASP A 698 -29.80 -1.45 22.61
C ASP A 698 -30.70 -2.10 23.69
N GLU A 699 -31.84 -1.51 23.98
CA GLU A 699 -32.78 -2.04 24.98
C GLU A 699 -33.39 -3.40 24.58
N ASP A 700 -33.67 -3.55 23.26
CA ASP A 700 -34.42 -4.66 22.72
C ASP A 700 -33.58 -5.70 21.97
N HIS A 701 -32.38 -5.30 21.48
CA HIS A 701 -31.57 -6.15 20.63
C HIS A 701 -30.11 -6.23 21.08
N HIS A 702 -29.50 -7.39 20.81
CA HIS A 702 -28.08 -7.49 20.56
C HIS A 702 -27.86 -7.14 19.09
N VAL A 703 -26.95 -6.22 18.81
CA VAL A 703 -26.65 -5.73 17.47
C VAL A 703 -25.25 -6.17 17.06
N LEU A 704 -25.13 -6.87 15.95
CA LEU A 704 -23.85 -7.34 15.45
C LEU A 704 -23.61 -6.79 14.03
N ILE A 705 -22.59 -5.97 13.89
CA ILE A 705 -22.10 -5.48 12.59
C ILE A 705 -20.97 -6.40 12.14
N VAL A 706 -21.06 -6.91 10.92
CA VAL A 706 -20.05 -7.78 10.28
C VAL A 706 -19.64 -7.16 8.97
N SER A 707 -18.34 -7.02 8.75
CA SER A 707 -17.76 -6.51 7.52
C SER A 707 -16.86 -7.55 6.87
N ASN A 708 -17.02 -7.79 5.57
CA ASN A 708 -16.08 -8.55 4.78
C ASN A 708 -15.06 -7.61 4.13
N ASN A 709 -13.84 -7.60 4.65
CA ASN A 709 -12.72 -6.77 4.19
C ASN A 709 -11.76 -7.53 3.26
N SER A 710 -12.10 -8.77 2.91
CA SER A 710 -11.32 -9.54 1.93
C SER A 710 -11.79 -9.25 0.51
N GLY A 711 -10.91 -9.38 -0.46
CA GLY A 711 -11.27 -9.27 -1.89
C GLY A 711 -12.04 -10.49 -2.43
N THR A 712 -12.62 -11.36 -1.58
CA THR A 712 -13.22 -12.63 -1.96
C THR A 712 -14.56 -12.88 -1.28
N PHE A 713 -15.31 -13.85 -1.80
CA PHE A 713 -16.49 -14.40 -1.13
C PHE A 713 -16.05 -15.25 0.06
N ASN A 714 -16.70 -15.05 1.21
CA ASN A 714 -16.44 -15.83 2.42
C ASN A 714 -17.75 -16.41 2.97
N ASP A 715 -17.74 -17.69 3.28
CA ASP A 715 -18.83 -18.32 4.03
C ASP A 715 -18.57 -18.13 5.53
N VAL A 716 -19.31 -17.21 6.12
CA VAL A 716 -19.11 -16.76 7.51
C VAL A 716 -20.06 -17.47 8.45
N THR A 717 -19.50 -18.20 9.41
CA THR A 717 -20.23 -18.74 10.57
C THR A 717 -19.88 -17.87 11.78
N LEU A 718 -20.90 -17.38 12.49
CA LEU A 718 -20.73 -16.53 13.66
C LEU A 718 -21.12 -17.31 14.92
N ARG A 719 -20.28 -17.24 15.96
CA ARG A 719 -20.52 -17.80 17.29
C ARG A 719 -20.49 -16.69 18.31
N MET A 720 -21.51 -16.62 19.16
CA MET A 720 -21.74 -15.49 20.04
C MET A 720 -22.12 -15.95 21.45
N LYS A 721 -21.59 -15.28 22.47
CA LYS A 721 -22.03 -15.42 23.86
C LYS A 721 -22.98 -14.27 24.16
N LEU A 722 -24.28 -14.52 24.04
CA LEU A 722 -25.31 -13.48 24.20
C LEU A 722 -25.82 -13.47 25.64
N PRO A 723 -25.49 -12.42 26.45
CA PRO A 723 -25.92 -12.35 27.84
C PRO A 723 -27.44 -12.17 27.99
N GLY A 724 -28.02 -12.81 28.95
CA GLY A 724 -29.46 -12.69 29.25
C GLY A 724 -30.39 -13.48 28.34
N MET A 725 -29.84 -14.26 27.39
CA MET A 725 -30.62 -15.18 26.56
C MET A 725 -30.53 -16.61 27.12
N ASP A 726 -31.69 -17.24 27.28
CA ASP A 726 -31.77 -18.66 27.59
C ASP A 726 -31.50 -19.50 26.34
N GLY A 727 -30.79 -20.61 26.47
CA GLY A 727 -30.49 -21.52 25.36
C GLY A 727 -31.66 -22.39 24.89
N THR A 728 -32.90 -22.14 25.35
CA THR A 728 -34.02 -23.08 25.19
C THR A 728 -34.85 -22.86 23.93
N SER A 729 -34.75 -21.71 23.28
CA SER A 729 -35.54 -21.37 22.09
C SER A 729 -34.73 -20.74 21.00
N SER A 730 -34.93 -21.18 19.77
CA SER A 730 -34.34 -20.51 18.57
C SER A 730 -34.81 -19.06 18.48
N ARG A 731 -33.97 -18.21 17.94
CA ARG A 731 -34.28 -16.81 17.68
C ARG A 731 -34.17 -16.53 16.16
N GLN A 732 -34.93 -15.55 15.69
CA GLN A 732 -34.76 -15.01 14.35
C GLN A 732 -33.92 -13.75 14.44
N ALA A 733 -32.72 -13.80 13.89
CA ALA A 733 -31.88 -12.63 13.66
C ALA A 733 -32.30 -11.97 12.33
N ARG A 734 -32.59 -10.69 12.37
CA ARG A 734 -32.97 -9.90 11.21
C ARG A 734 -31.83 -9.01 10.76
N VAL A 735 -31.63 -8.83 9.45
CA VAL A 735 -30.69 -7.86 8.92
C VAL A 735 -31.36 -6.49 8.84
N LEU A 736 -30.67 -5.47 9.35
CA LEU A 736 -31.17 -4.08 9.33
C LEU A 736 -31.41 -3.62 7.89
N ASN A 737 -32.58 -3.04 7.64
CA ASN A 737 -33.02 -2.54 6.34
C ASN A 737 -33.20 -3.60 5.24
N GLU A 738 -33.26 -4.88 5.60
CA GLU A 738 -33.52 -5.99 4.68
C GLU A 738 -34.75 -6.80 5.12
N GLU A 739 -35.43 -7.42 4.17
CA GLU A 739 -36.64 -8.22 4.43
C GLU A 739 -36.34 -9.65 4.90
N TRP A 740 -35.06 -10.04 4.91
CA TRP A 740 -34.69 -11.42 5.28
C TRP A 740 -34.17 -11.55 6.70
N SER A 741 -34.41 -12.73 7.26
CA SER A 741 -33.96 -13.12 8.60
C SER A 741 -33.38 -14.52 8.56
N ARG A 742 -32.57 -14.85 9.58
CA ARG A 742 -32.05 -16.20 9.80
C ARG A 742 -32.30 -16.67 11.21
N ALA A 743 -32.56 -17.97 11.35
CA ALA A 743 -32.58 -18.59 12.66
C ALA A 743 -31.15 -18.62 13.23
N ILE A 744 -31.04 -18.28 14.52
CA ILE A 744 -29.84 -18.57 15.31
C ILE A 744 -30.16 -19.69 16.26
N GLY A 745 -29.29 -20.68 16.36
CA GLY A 745 -29.40 -21.84 17.23
C GLY A 745 -28.47 -21.72 18.44
N TYR A 746 -28.86 -22.31 19.55
CA TYR A 746 -27.98 -22.46 20.72
C TYR A 746 -27.29 -23.82 20.69
N SER A 747 -25.96 -23.83 20.82
CA SER A 747 -25.14 -25.03 20.92
C SER A 747 -24.90 -25.35 22.39
N GLU A 748 -25.51 -26.40 22.89
CA GLU A 748 -25.30 -26.87 24.27
C GLU A 748 -23.85 -27.29 24.54
N GLU A 749 -23.16 -27.81 23.50
CA GLU A 749 -21.78 -28.26 23.61
C GLU A 749 -20.81 -27.10 23.85
N SER A 750 -20.97 -25.97 23.14
CA SER A 750 -20.09 -24.81 23.26
C SER A 750 -20.63 -23.72 24.18
N GLY A 751 -21.92 -23.77 24.55
CA GLY A 751 -22.57 -22.69 25.29
C GLY A 751 -22.73 -21.40 24.51
N GLU A 752 -22.73 -21.47 23.17
CA GLU A 752 -22.73 -20.29 22.26
C GLU A 752 -23.94 -20.32 21.34
N TRP A 753 -24.41 -19.13 20.97
CA TRP A 753 -25.37 -18.94 19.89
C TRP A 753 -24.65 -18.96 18.55
N VAL A 754 -25.19 -19.71 17.61
CA VAL A 754 -24.59 -19.92 16.28
C VAL A 754 -25.52 -19.37 15.20
N LEU A 755 -24.97 -18.48 14.39
CA LEU A 755 -25.55 -18.11 13.11
C LEU A 755 -24.85 -18.94 12.02
N ASP A 756 -25.63 -19.78 11.35
CA ASP A 756 -25.13 -20.70 10.32
C ASP A 756 -24.44 -20.00 9.15
N PRO A 757 -23.58 -20.70 8.41
CA PRO A 757 -22.82 -20.13 7.33
C PRO A 757 -23.70 -19.36 6.34
N HIS A 758 -23.26 -18.15 6.03
CA HIS A 758 -23.82 -17.34 4.95
C HIS A 758 -22.66 -16.73 4.14
N THR A 759 -22.83 -16.67 2.85
CA THR A 759 -21.84 -16.10 1.94
C THR A 759 -21.89 -14.59 2.02
N MET A 760 -20.76 -13.97 2.35
CA MET A 760 -20.57 -12.52 2.25
C MET A 760 -19.67 -12.21 1.07
N CYS A 761 -20.13 -11.35 0.16
CA CYS A 761 -19.33 -10.83 -0.94
C CYS A 761 -18.31 -9.80 -0.43
N PHE A 762 -17.33 -9.45 -1.26
CA PHE A 762 -16.46 -8.33 -0.97
C PHE A 762 -17.25 -7.04 -0.75
N GLY A 763 -16.95 -6.34 0.34
CA GLY A 763 -17.62 -5.10 0.70
C GLY A 763 -19.01 -5.27 1.33
N ASP A 764 -19.45 -6.50 1.57
CA ASP A 764 -20.70 -6.73 2.28
C ASP A 764 -20.62 -6.29 3.74
N ILE A 765 -21.66 -5.58 4.15
CA ILE A 765 -21.92 -5.22 5.54
C ILE A 765 -23.24 -5.82 5.97
N ASN A 766 -23.21 -6.72 6.92
CA ASN A 766 -24.39 -7.29 7.55
C ASN A 766 -24.57 -6.74 8.97
N ILE A 767 -25.72 -6.14 9.25
CA ILE A 767 -26.07 -5.60 10.57
C ILE A 767 -27.19 -6.45 11.12
N TRP A 768 -26.85 -7.40 11.99
CA TRP A 768 -27.77 -8.32 12.59
C TRP A 768 -28.43 -7.73 13.82
N LEU A 769 -29.77 -7.71 13.83
CA LEU A 769 -30.59 -7.39 15.00
C LEU A 769 -31.10 -8.69 15.60
N ILE A 770 -30.64 -9.04 16.80
CA ILE A 770 -30.97 -10.26 17.52
C ILE A 770 -31.84 -9.89 18.70
N PRO A 771 -33.14 -10.22 18.70
CA PRO A 771 -34.04 -9.85 19.79
C PRO A 771 -33.62 -10.46 21.16
N LYS A 772 -33.52 -9.65 22.19
CA LYS A 772 -33.23 -10.12 23.57
C LYS A 772 -34.35 -10.94 24.15
N ARG A 773 -35.62 -10.68 23.77
CA ARG A 773 -36.80 -11.38 24.22
C ARG A 773 -37.34 -12.28 23.09
N ALA A 774 -37.88 -13.43 23.47
CA ALA A 774 -38.62 -14.27 22.54
C ALA A 774 -39.87 -13.51 22.00
N PRO A 775 -40.27 -13.73 20.76
CA PRO A 775 -41.58 -13.27 20.31
C PRO A 775 -42.65 -13.79 21.29
N ARG A 776 -43.57 -12.92 21.69
CA ARG A 776 -44.75 -13.42 22.40
C ARG A 776 -45.54 -14.30 21.44
N GLU A 777 -45.80 -15.52 21.79
CA GLU A 777 -46.80 -16.34 21.10
C GLU A 777 -48.18 -15.70 21.40
N ASP A 778 -48.68 -14.90 20.46
CA ASP A 778 -50.03 -14.38 20.48
C ASP A 778 -51.03 -15.44 19.97
#